data_5ded5067ccbca72e9c2467938a7efd63
#
_entry.id   5ded5067ccbca72e9c2467938a7efd63
#
_cell.length_a   1.000
_cell.length_b   1.000
_cell.length_c   1.000
_cell.angle_alpha   90.00
_cell.angle_beta   90.00
_cell.angle_gamma   90.00
#
_symmetry.space_group_name_H-M   'P 1'
#
loop_
_entity.id
_entity.type
_entity.pdbx_description
1 polymer ?
#
loop_
_entity_poly.entity_id
_entity_poly.type
_entity_poly.pdbx_seq_one_letter_code
_entity_poly.pdbx_strand_id
1 'polypeptide(L)'
;MMDDVELTKLLVENGGSIASLRKYDAEATRPDVKDCNTPDHWVARHERLVRLTGTHPFNCEPELKMLEESGDVTPTSLHFVRNHGAVPNLTWDGHRIAVEDWTNVSATTSSSKRPRKSKTFTMKDICSMPKVTRAVLLVCAGNRRKEQNMRKKTIGFNWGAAGLSNTLWTGVPLREVLFKLGIKEPKEGVHVCFEGPERELPKGELGTYGTSIPLHKALDPSQDVMIAYMQNGEKLKPDHGYPVRLIIPGYIGGRMIKWLSKIKITTKESDNFYHFRDNRILPPHVDEKLADTENWWEKPEYIFNELNINSAVTSPAHDEYISCNYESNSNEKDYLVKGYAYTGGGRKITRCEISLNGGYTWELCEIHRPSKPTEYGKHWTWVKFSKVVERSRLVESSEIICRAWDESNNTQPRDLTWNLMGMGNNPQFRVKTTEVAFEGKRFVRCEHPTEPGTLKGGWMGNTAGQWEPVIEQLDGQRAGEEIDLTVREKHKREVVSIASTPETKVVGVKPSLEAQERMESPKSTIPANAKYYTEEEVAQHNSEEDCWIIVKGKVYDTNAYLKEGLHPGGNASITMNAGEDTTEDFEAVHSAKAWKQLEPYYIGEVGVKPSSSSHTSDVTSSIASSVGEVAKEVKEKEKKNKKMYPPTPTTGNVDLVKHWQENKDVYGDVVLGEEAEALAFDRMWAGASHPVDDAKNPRGCSAKKWIPLKIEKKVPLSHDCILLRLQLESPEHQVGMPVGQHLYLRGEWKGRKVMRAYTPSSLNGTLGAVEFVIKIYFSGANENYPEGGALTQYLNQLNEGDTIDVKGPVGHIVYENGGKLIIDKKVRPKPVKKMTLMGGGTGVAPMLQLIVAILSDPKDETEIVFIYANKSEKDVLLKYTLDRLEREHPKRFRMHYLISKAMDNSYESDITKGRMQVGRISKKIIGLQGFDASKDGTSVAVMCGPPAFEEDTCIPALKELGFVDDDIIRY
;
A
#
# COMPACT_ATOMS: atom_id res chain seq x y z
N MET A 1 -4.90 46.37 -11.73
CA MET A 1 -3.64 45.89 -11.16
C MET A 1 -3.55 46.54 -9.78
N MET A 2 -2.98 45.85 -8.83
CA MET A 2 -2.62 46.37 -7.51
C MET A 2 -1.45 47.33 -7.69
N ASP A 3 -1.35 48.42 -6.94
CA ASP A 3 -0.15 49.24 -7.01
C ASP A 3 1.05 48.54 -6.35
N ASP A 4 2.26 48.90 -6.75
CA ASP A 4 3.49 48.22 -6.29
C ASP A 4 3.73 48.37 -4.77
N VAL A 5 3.20 49.40 -4.14
CA VAL A 5 3.36 49.64 -2.70
C VAL A 5 2.44 48.68 -1.91
N GLU A 6 1.17 48.57 -2.30
CA GLU A 6 0.22 47.63 -1.73
C GLU A 6 0.71 46.17 -1.93
N LEU A 7 1.16 45.83 -3.13
CA LEU A 7 1.70 44.50 -3.48
C LEU A 7 2.95 44.19 -2.67
N THR A 8 3.91 45.10 -2.57
CA THR A 8 5.15 44.91 -1.79
C THR A 8 4.83 44.63 -0.32
N LYS A 9 3.91 45.40 0.26
CA LYS A 9 3.47 45.18 1.65
C LYS A 9 2.90 43.78 1.85
N LEU A 10 1.97 43.39 1.00
CA LEU A 10 1.34 42.05 1.07
C LEU A 10 2.35 40.92 0.84
N LEU A 11 3.30 41.08 -0.08
CA LEU A 11 4.36 40.10 -0.32
C LEU A 11 5.24 39.92 0.91
N VAL A 12 5.73 41.03 1.49
CA VAL A 12 6.57 41.00 2.71
C VAL A 12 5.83 40.33 3.89
N GLU A 13 4.54 40.65 4.07
CA GLU A 13 3.70 40.03 5.10
C GLU A 13 3.51 38.52 4.90
N ASN A 14 3.79 37.98 3.70
CA ASN A 14 3.66 36.58 3.33
C ASN A 14 4.99 35.93 2.89
N GLY A 15 6.13 36.51 3.27
CA GLY A 15 7.47 35.97 2.99
C GLY A 15 7.94 36.11 1.56
N GLY A 16 7.22 36.83 0.70
CA GLY A 16 7.57 37.03 -0.72
C GLY A 16 8.31 38.32 -0.98
N SER A 17 8.83 38.48 -2.21
CA SER A 17 9.43 39.70 -2.69
C SER A 17 9.00 40.00 -4.14
N ILE A 18 8.81 41.27 -4.42
CA ILE A 18 8.48 41.74 -5.81
C ILE A 18 9.61 41.45 -6.80
N ALA A 19 10.85 41.45 -6.35
CA ALA A 19 12.03 41.13 -7.18
C ALA A 19 12.00 39.65 -7.61
N SER A 20 11.68 38.73 -6.71
CA SER A 20 11.57 37.31 -7.03
C SER A 20 10.42 37.05 -8.03
N LEU A 21 9.24 37.63 -7.80
CA LEU A 21 8.13 37.50 -8.74
C LEU A 21 8.48 37.99 -10.15
N ARG A 22 9.03 39.18 -10.24
CA ARG A 22 9.38 39.80 -11.52
C ARG A 22 10.50 39.10 -12.28
N LYS A 23 11.45 38.52 -11.55
CA LYS A 23 12.54 37.73 -12.18
C LYS A 23 11.97 36.57 -13.02
N TYR A 24 11.12 35.75 -12.46
CA TYR A 24 10.57 34.59 -13.17
C TYR A 24 9.42 34.93 -14.11
N ASP A 25 8.59 35.91 -13.77
CA ASP A 25 7.47 36.32 -14.62
C ASP A 25 7.94 37.04 -15.91
N ALA A 26 9.12 37.69 -15.89
CA ALA A 26 9.76 38.24 -17.07
C ALA A 26 10.24 37.20 -18.09
N GLU A 27 10.47 35.94 -17.63
CA GLU A 27 10.91 34.85 -18.51
C GLU A 27 9.75 34.18 -19.26
N ALA A 28 8.50 34.42 -18.85
CA ALA A 28 7.29 33.82 -19.42
C ALA A 28 6.54 34.79 -20.36
N THR A 29 7.23 35.37 -21.35
CA THR A 29 6.66 36.44 -22.19
C THR A 29 6.10 35.97 -23.53
N ARG A 30 6.37 34.75 -23.95
CA ARG A 30 5.95 34.23 -25.27
C ARG A 30 5.46 32.77 -25.19
N PRO A 31 4.63 32.32 -26.13
CA PRO A 31 4.25 30.92 -26.25
C PRO A 31 5.46 30.02 -26.50
N ASP A 32 5.42 28.81 -25.93
CA ASP A 32 6.39 27.74 -26.20
C ASP A 32 6.20 27.24 -27.65
N VAL A 33 7.31 27.02 -28.37
CA VAL A 33 7.30 26.47 -29.74
C VAL A 33 6.57 25.14 -29.80
N LYS A 34 6.62 24.34 -28.73
CA LYS A 34 5.90 23.07 -28.62
C LYS A 34 4.38 23.21 -28.68
N ASP A 35 3.86 24.42 -28.43
CA ASP A 35 2.43 24.69 -28.43
C ASP A 35 1.92 25.22 -29.79
N CYS A 36 2.78 25.47 -30.76
CA CYS A 36 2.42 26.13 -32.05
C CYS A 36 1.27 25.42 -32.79
N ASN A 37 1.15 24.09 -32.68
CA ASN A 37 0.11 23.32 -33.37
C ASN A 37 -1.00 22.85 -32.39
N THR A 38 -1.16 23.49 -31.23
CA THR A 38 -2.19 23.19 -30.26
C THR A 38 -3.22 24.31 -30.17
N PRO A 39 -4.42 24.07 -29.63
CA PRO A 39 -5.39 25.13 -29.35
C PRO A 39 -4.84 26.22 -28.42
N ASP A 40 -3.81 25.94 -27.64
CA ASP A 40 -3.20 26.81 -26.63
C ASP A 40 -2.02 27.63 -27.19
N HIS A 41 -1.77 27.66 -28.52
CA HIS A 41 -0.63 28.29 -29.18
C HIS A 41 -0.43 29.80 -28.87
N TRP A 42 -1.43 30.43 -28.28
CA TRP A 42 -1.43 31.84 -27.92
C TRP A 42 -1.09 32.11 -26.45
N VAL A 43 -0.93 31.08 -25.64
CA VAL A 43 -0.69 31.21 -24.20
C VAL A 43 0.81 31.23 -23.90
N ALA A 44 1.27 32.34 -23.28
CA ALA A 44 2.67 32.44 -22.84
C ALA A 44 2.95 31.58 -21.62
N ARG A 45 4.03 30.80 -21.65
CA ARG A 45 4.44 29.83 -20.63
C ARG A 45 5.94 29.92 -20.37
N HIS A 46 6.33 29.61 -19.13
CA HIS A 46 7.74 29.56 -18.74
C HIS A 46 8.40 28.30 -19.33
N GLU A 47 9.56 28.46 -20.00
CA GLU A 47 10.22 27.38 -20.75
C GLU A 47 10.72 26.21 -19.87
N ARG A 48 11.04 26.48 -18.58
CA ARG A 48 11.53 25.50 -17.61
C ARG A 48 10.41 24.73 -16.88
N LEU A 49 9.13 24.93 -17.21
CA LEU A 49 8.06 24.11 -16.68
C LEU A 49 8.16 22.68 -17.25
N VAL A 50 8.18 21.69 -16.37
CA VAL A 50 8.24 20.27 -16.74
C VAL A 50 6.87 19.82 -17.20
N ARG A 51 6.72 19.45 -18.49
CA ARG A 51 5.47 18.91 -19.04
C ARG A 51 5.25 17.48 -18.56
N LEU A 52 4.07 17.20 -18.03
CA LEU A 52 3.68 15.91 -17.44
C LEU A 52 2.92 14.99 -18.41
N THR A 53 2.27 15.60 -19.40
CA THR A 53 1.57 14.94 -20.50
C THR A 53 2.13 15.49 -21.81
N GLY A 54 1.93 14.85 -22.93
CA GLY A 54 2.44 15.31 -24.23
C GLY A 54 2.27 16.81 -24.50
N THR A 55 1.95 17.22 -25.71
CA THR A 55 1.79 18.64 -26.03
C THR A 55 0.49 19.23 -25.50
N HIS A 56 -0.61 18.49 -25.59
CA HIS A 56 -1.95 18.97 -25.22
C HIS A 56 -2.79 17.84 -24.58
N PRO A 57 -3.64 18.14 -23.57
CA PRO A 57 -3.75 19.40 -22.82
C PRO A 57 -2.49 19.70 -21.99
N PHE A 58 -2.21 20.97 -21.78
CA PHE A 58 -1.02 21.39 -21.04
C PHE A 58 -1.15 21.10 -19.55
N ASN A 59 -0.26 20.25 -19.04
CA ASN A 59 -0.14 19.93 -17.64
C ASN A 59 1.35 19.98 -17.27
N CYS A 60 1.68 20.71 -16.21
CA CYS A 60 3.09 20.92 -15.83
C CYS A 60 3.26 21.22 -14.35
N GLU A 61 4.47 21.03 -13.88
CA GLU A 61 4.95 21.55 -12.61
C GLU A 61 6.34 22.18 -12.78
N PRO A 62 6.78 23.11 -11.92
CA PRO A 62 8.16 23.59 -11.94
C PRO A 62 9.12 22.50 -11.43
N GLU A 63 10.42 22.66 -11.70
CA GLU A 63 11.44 21.89 -11.00
C GLU A 63 11.35 22.17 -9.51
N LEU A 64 11.46 21.13 -8.66
CA LEU A 64 11.33 21.28 -7.20
C LEU A 64 12.39 22.24 -6.62
N LYS A 65 13.61 22.19 -7.15
CA LYS A 65 14.68 23.13 -6.79
C LYS A 65 14.31 24.58 -7.12
N MET A 66 13.72 24.84 -8.30
CA MET A 66 13.28 26.16 -8.72
C MET A 66 12.14 26.68 -7.84
N LEU A 67 11.23 25.81 -7.44
CA LEU A 67 10.15 26.14 -6.50
C LEU A 67 10.71 26.57 -5.13
N GLU A 68 11.76 25.91 -4.63
CA GLU A 68 12.44 26.31 -3.40
C GLU A 68 13.14 27.66 -3.54
N GLU A 69 13.89 27.86 -4.61
CA GLU A 69 14.65 29.09 -4.88
C GLU A 69 13.75 30.32 -5.13
N SER A 70 12.50 30.11 -5.57
CA SER A 70 11.54 31.19 -5.82
C SER A 70 11.03 31.85 -4.55
N GLY A 71 11.22 31.25 -3.38
CA GLY A 71 10.82 31.77 -2.07
C GLY A 71 9.45 31.27 -1.60
N ASP A 72 8.83 32.01 -0.68
CA ASP A 72 7.60 31.58 -0.01
C ASP A 72 6.34 31.86 -0.82
N VAL A 73 6.36 32.88 -1.67
CA VAL A 73 5.28 33.19 -2.62
C VAL A 73 5.72 32.77 -4.00
N THR A 74 5.06 31.78 -4.55
CA THR A 74 5.37 31.22 -5.90
C THR A 74 5.07 32.25 -6.99
N PRO A 75 6.03 32.60 -7.88
CA PRO A 75 5.77 33.41 -9.06
C PRO A 75 4.65 32.82 -9.93
N THR A 76 3.87 33.68 -10.56
CA THR A 76 2.74 33.26 -11.40
C THR A 76 3.18 32.36 -12.55
N SER A 77 4.33 32.60 -13.13
CA SER A 77 4.92 31.81 -14.23
C SER A 77 5.40 30.42 -13.79
N LEU A 78 5.68 30.20 -12.51
CA LEU A 78 6.10 28.93 -11.95
C LEU A 78 4.93 28.18 -11.28
N HIS A 79 3.74 28.74 -11.28
CA HIS A 79 2.56 28.06 -10.75
C HIS A 79 2.25 26.82 -11.61
N PHE A 80 2.06 25.66 -10.97
CA PHE A 80 1.69 24.44 -11.67
C PHE A 80 0.40 24.60 -12.48
N VAL A 81 0.27 23.90 -13.59
CA VAL A 81 -0.93 23.92 -14.44
C VAL A 81 -1.53 22.53 -14.56
N ARG A 82 -2.84 22.44 -14.32
CA ARG A 82 -3.65 21.24 -14.59
C ARG A 82 -4.82 21.63 -15.49
N ASN A 83 -4.76 21.27 -16.75
CA ASN A 83 -5.82 21.48 -17.74
C ASN A 83 -6.42 20.13 -18.18
N HIS A 84 -7.75 20.05 -18.32
CA HIS A 84 -8.46 18.89 -18.83
C HIS A 84 -8.71 18.97 -20.35
N GLY A 85 -8.64 20.16 -20.92
CA GLY A 85 -8.80 20.47 -22.32
C GLY A 85 -8.11 21.78 -22.67
N ALA A 86 -8.52 22.40 -23.79
CA ALA A 86 -7.99 23.66 -24.29
C ALA A 86 -8.26 24.83 -23.33
N VAL A 87 -7.35 25.79 -23.28
CA VAL A 87 -7.51 27.04 -22.57
C VAL A 87 -8.49 27.93 -23.34
N PRO A 88 -9.65 28.32 -22.77
CA PRO A 88 -10.59 29.17 -23.48
C PRO A 88 -10.07 30.58 -23.63
N ASN A 89 -10.20 31.14 -24.84
CA ASN A 89 -9.83 32.53 -25.13
C ASN A 89 -10.98 33.47 -24.73
N LEU A 90 -10.95 33.92 -23.46
CA LEU A 90 -11.98 34.75 -22.86
C LEU A 90 -11.53 36.19 -22.76
N THR A 91 -12.50 37.12 -22.80
CA THR A 91 -12.22 38.55 -22.62
C THR A 91 -12.83 39.05 -21.32
N TRP A 92 -12.20 40.02 -20.67
CA TRP A 92 -12.67 40.60 -19.42
C TRP A 92 -14.08 41.19 -19.55
N ASP A 93 -14.32 41.99 -20.57
CA ASP A 93 -15.59 42.68 -20.76
C ASP A 93 -16.72 41.78 -21.27
N GLY A 94 -16.36 40.73 -21.99
CA GLY A 94 -17.30 39.73 -22.51
C GLY A 94 -17.73 38.68 -21.52
N HIS A 95 -16.93 38.44 -20.45
CA HIS A 95 -17.19 37.37 -19.54
C HIS A 95 -18.40 37.62 -18.63
N ARG A 96 -19.17 36.56 -18.37
CA ARG A 96 -20.38 36.59 -17.53
C ARG A 96 -20.39 35.39 -16.58
N ILE A 97 -20.86 35.62 -15.36
CA ILE A 97 -21.10 34.57 -14.37
C ILE A 97 -22.60 34.49 -14.10
N ALA A 98 -23.25 33.41 -14.50
CA ALA A 98 -24.65 33.13 -14.19
C ALA A 98 -24.77 32.51 -12.80
N VAL A 99 -25.60 33.09 -11.93
CA VAL A 99 -25.88 32.54 -10.59
C VAL A 99 -27.35 32.20 -10.49
N GLU A 100 -27.69 30.94 -10.20
CA GLU A 100 -29.04 30.38 -10.31
C GLU A 100 -29.42 29.59 -9.06
N ASP A 101 -30.64 29.82 -8.54
CA ASP A 101 -31.23 29.07 -7.43
C ASP A 101 -32.21 27.99 -7.95
N TRP A 102 -31.84 26.74 -7.82
CA TRP A 102 -32.59 25.55 -8.25
C TRP A 102 -33.19 24.76 -7.09
N THR A 103 -33.22 25.27 -5.87
CA THR A 103 -33.61 24.53 -4.65
C THR A 103 -35.06 24.08 -4.60
N ASN A 104 -35.95 24.64 -5.40
CA ASN A 104 -37.40 24.29 -5.40
C ASN A 104 -37.86 23.56 -6.67
N VAL A 105 -36.97 23.06 -7.51
CA VAL A 105 -37.34 22.34 -8.73
C VAL A 105 -37.52 20.85 -8.41
N SER A 106 -38.81 20.41 -8.24
CA SER A 106 -39.13 18.98 -8.08
C SER A 106 -38.78 18.19 -9.33
N ALA A 107 -38.21 17.00 -9.15
CA ALA A 107 -37.83 16.12 -10.23
C ALA A 107 -39.00 15.54 -11.05
N THR A 108 -40.24 15.80 -10.66
CA THR A 108 -41.44 15.07 -11.14
C THR A 108 -42.27 15.76 -12.21
N THR A 109 -41.95 17.01 -12.63
CA THR A 109 -42.79 17.71 -13.64
C THR A 109 -41.94 18.14 -14.84
N SER A 110 -42.23 17.56 -15.97
CA SER A 110 -41.55 17.66 -17.27
C SER A 110 -41.94 18.83 -18.14
N SER A 111 -42.18 20.03 -17.65
CA SER A 111 -42.39 21.18 -18.55
C SER A 111 -41.75 22.45 -17.96
N SER A 112 -40.80 23.03 -18.70
CA SER A 112 -40.06 24.29 -18.45
C SER A 112 -39.44 24.44 -17.05
N LYS A 113 -38.40 23.65 -16.75
CA LYS A 113 -37.60 23.86 -15.55
C LYS A 113 -36.89 25.22 -15.65
N ARG A 114 -37.28 26.17 -14.80
CA ARG A 114 -36.60 27.48 -14.65
C ARG A 114 -36.08 27.60 -13.20
N PRO A 115 -34.90 28.25 -13.02
CA PRO A 115 -34.41 28.54 -11.68
C PRO A 115 -35.41 29.44 -10.93
N ARG A 116 -35.50 29.28 -9.60
CA ARG A 116 -36.32 30.12 -8.72
C ARG A 116 -35.90 31.57 -8.77
N LYS A 117 -34.59 31.80 -8.81
CA LYS A 117 -33.94 33.09 -8.97
C LYS A 117 -32.73 32.91 -9.87
N SER A 118 -32.45 33.92 -10.70
CA SER A 118 -31.28 33.96 -11.55
C SER A 118 -30.75 35.38 -11.61
N LYS A 119 -29.43 35.52 -11.60
CA LYS A 119 -28.75 36.80 -11.80
C LYS A 119 -27.42 36.57 -12.54
N THR A 120 -27.15 37.36 -13.54
CA THR A 120 -25.89 37.35 -14.26
C THR A 120 -25.04 38.53 -13.83
N PHE A 121 -23.75 38.25 -13.53
CA PHE A 121 -22.77 39.24 -13.12
C PHE A 121 -21.72 39.43 -14.22
N THR A 122 -21.40 40.69 -14.52
CA THR A 122 -20.23 41.07 -15.32
C THR A 122 -18.98 41.17 -14.46
N MET A 123 -17.80 41.18 -15.05
CA MET A 123 -16.57 41.46 -14.28
C MET A 123 -16.60 42.81 -13.55
N LYS A 124 -17.27 43.83 -14.11
CA LYS A 124 -17.50 45.15 -13.47
C LYS A 124 -18.35 44.99 -12.20
N ASP A 125 -19.41 44.16 -12.24
CA ASP A 125 -20.26 43.88 -11.06
C ASP A 125 -19.45 43.16 -9.98
N ILE A 126 -18.67 42.15 -10.35
CA ILE A 126 -17.79 41.41 -9.43
C ILE A 126 -16.80 42.37 -8.76
N CYS A 127 -16.07 43.14 -9.53
CA CYS A 127 -15.07 44.07 -8.99
C CYS A 127 -15.66 45.24 -8.16
N SER A 128 -16.97 45.47 -8.22
CA SER A 128 -17.66 46.49 -7.42
C SER A 128 -18.01 45.99 -5.99
N MET A 129 -17.89 44.68 -5.72
CA MET A 129 -18.15 44.09 -4.41
C MET A 129 -16.91 44.21 -3.53
N PRO A 130 -17.09 44.01 -2.17
CA PRO A 130 -15.96 43.99 -1.26
C PRO A 130 -14.87 43.02 -1.70
N LYS A 131 -13.65 43.49 -1.88
CA LYS A 131 -12.50 42.63 -2.25
C LYS A 131 -11.75 42.16 -1.01
N VAL A 132 -11.18 40.97 -1.07
CA VAL A 132 -10.23 40.43 -0.09
C VAL A 132 -9.00 39.89 -0.82
N THR A 133 -7.87 39.92 -0.14
CA THR A 133 -6.65 39.24 -0.59
C THR A 133 -6.24 38.20 0.45
N ARG A 134 -5.95 36.98 0.01
CA ARG A 134 -5.50 35.87 0.85
C ARG A 134 -4.33 35.16 0.21
N ALA A 135 -3.32 34.84 1.01
CA ALA A 135 -2.31 33.86 0.60
C ALA A 135 -2.89 32.46 0.73
N VAL A 136 -2.91 31.68 -0.33
CA VAL A 136 -3.47 30.34 -0.34
C VAL A 136 -2.57 29.40 -1.14
N LEU A 137 -2.27 28.26 -0.52
CA LEU A 137 -1.61 27.14 -1.18
C LEU A 137 -2.64 26.36 -2.02
N LEU A 138 -2.44 26.31 -3.33
CA LEU A 138 -3.12 25.39 -4.22
C LEU A 138 -2.29 24.12 -4.37
N VAL A 139 -2.94 22.97 -4.28
CA VAL A 139 -2.30 21.66 -4.45
C VAL A 139 -3.09 20.82 -5.42
N CYS A 140 -2.44 20.25 -6.42
CA CYS A 140 -3.02 19.23 -7.28
C CYS A 140 -3.32 17.96 -6.45
N ALA A 141 -4.52 17.39 -6.57
CA ALA A 141 -4.87 16.14 -5.91
C ALA A 141 -3.87 15.00 -6.21
N GLY A 142 -3.23 15.06 -7.38
CA GLY A 142 -2.21 14.11 -7.83
C GLY A 142 -0.77 14.45 -7.42
N ASN A 143 -0.52 15.45 -6.58
CA ASN A 143 0.84 15.75 -6.10
C ASN A 143 1.53 14.49 -5.59
N ARG A 144 2.76 14.20 -6.04
CA ARG A 144 3.53 12.97 -5.74
C ARG A 144 2.92 11.67 -6.30
N ARG A 145 2.01 11.72 -7.30
CA ARG A 145 1.37 10.51 -7.88
C ARG A 145 2.37 9.55 -8.51
N LYS A 146 3.48 10.03 -9.06
CA LYS A 146 4.46 9.15 -9.70
C LYS A 146 5.02 8.11 -8.75
N GLU A 147 5.13 8.40 -7.46
CA GLU A 147 5.52 7.41 -6.43
C GLU A 147 4.52 6.23 -6.39
N GLN A 148 3.21 6.49 -6.49
CA GLN A 148 2.20 5.42 -6.60
C GLN A 148 2.34 4.64 -7.91
N ASN A 149 2.56 5.34 -9.04
CA ASN A 149 2.72 4.71 -10.35
C ASN A 149 3.97 3.82 -10.45
N MET A 150 5.02 4.08 -9.64
CA MET A 150 6.19 3.21 -9.55
C MET A 150 5.87 1.87 -8.84
N ARG A 151 4.84 1.81 -8.02
CA ARG A 151 4.40 0.58 -7.35
C ARG A 151 3.34 -0.16 -8.14
N LYS A 152 2.29 0.55 -8.57
CA LYS A 152 1.21 0.03 -9.39
C LYS A 152 0.61 1.21 -10.16
N LYS A 153 0.43 1.04 -11.47
CA LYS A 153 -0.11 2.09 -12.35
C LYS A 153 -1.49 2.54 -11.85
N THR A 154 -1.70 3.87 -11.78
CA THR A 154 -2.98 4.52 -11.52
C THR A 154 -3.58 5.03 -12.83
N ILE A 155 -4.82 5.51 -12.82
CA ILE A 155 -5.43 6.14 -14.01
C ILE A 155 -4.74 7.47 -14.35
N GLY A 156 -4.18 8.18 -13.34
CA GLY A 156 -3.59 9.50 -13.52
C GLY A 156 -2.14 9.47 -14.02
N PHE A 157 -1.70 10.59 -14.60
CA PHE A 157 -0.33 10.77 -15.08
C PHE A 157 0.64 11.22 -13.95
N ASN A 158 1.94 11.22 -14.27
CA ASN A 158 3.04 11.31 -13.32
C ASN A 158 3.31 12.73 -12.79
N TRP A 159 2.69 13.13 -11.70
CA TRP A 159 3.10 14.29 -10.90
C TRP A 159 4.30 13.95 -10.02
N GLY A 160 5.29 14.85 -9.96
CA GLY A 160 6.34 14.87 -8.94
C GLY A 160 5.87 15.56 -7.67
N ALA A 161 6.81 16.12 -6.92
CA ALA A 161 6.55 16.79 -5.64
C ALA A 161 6.38 18.32 -5.75
N ALA A 162 6.23 18.88 -6.96
CA ALA A 162 6.04 20.30 -7.22
C ALA A 162 4.65 20.64 -7.79
N GLY A 163 3.68 19.71 -7.67
CA GLY A 163 2.29 19.95 -8.06
C GLY A 163 1.53 20.86 -7.07
N LEU A 164 2.18 21.91 -6.57
CA LEU A 164 1.62 22.87 -5.61
C LEU A 164 2.21 24.26 -5.82
N SER A 165 1.46 25.29 -5.38
CA SER A 165 1.91 26.70 -5.51
C SER A 165 1.24 27.58 -4.45
N ASN A 166 2.02 28.35 -3.71
CA ASN A 166 1.55 29.29 -2.71
C ASN A 166 1.53 30.71 -3.25
N THR A 167 0.36 31.30 -3.46
CA THR A 167 0.21 32.59 -4.13
C THR A 167 -0.79 33.50 -3.44
N LEU A 168 -0.71 34.82 -3.70
CA LEU A 168 -1.68 35.82 -3.25
C LEU A 168 -2.87 35.86 -4.23
N TRP A 169 -4.06 35.54 -3.73
CA TRP A 169 -5.31 35.62 -4.51
C TRP A 169 -6.14 36.82 -4.06
N THR A 170 -6.56 37.64 -5.03
CA THR A 170 -7.45 38.76 -4.76
C THR A 170 -8.77 38.56 -5.49
N GLY A 171 -9.86 38.71 -4.77
CA GLY A 171 -11.20 38.53 -5.33
C GLY A 171 -12.31 38.91 -4.37
N VAL A 172 -13.51 38.40 -4.62
CA VAL A 172 -14.72 38.66 -3.85
C VAL A 172 -15.07 37.41 -3.04
N PRO A 173 -15.35 37.49 -1.72
CA PRO A 173 -15.88 36.34 -0.99
C PRO A 173 -17.13 35.78 -1.69
N LEU A 174 -17.19 34.47 -1.89
CA LEU A 174 -18.31 33.82 -2.59
C LEU A 174 -19.67 34.19 -1.94
N ARG A 175 -19.72 34.27 -0.60
CA ARG A 175 -20.93 34.63 0.15
C ARG A 175 -21.51 35.96 -0.29
N GLU A 176 -20.72 36.96 -0.66
CA GLU A 176 -21.19 38.28 -1.12
C GLU A 176 -21.99 38.17 -2.43
N VAL A 177 -21.50 37.28 -3.32
CA VAL A 177 -22.21 36.96 -4.58
C VAL A 177 -23.53 36.23 -4.31
N LEU A 178 -23.53 35.26 -3.38
CA LEU A 178 -24.74 34.55 -2.96
C LEU A 178 -25.75 35.46 -2.26
N PHE A 179 -25.28 36.42 -1.45
CA PHE A 179 -26.13 37.43 -0.82
C PHE A 179 -26.86 38.32 -1.84
N LYS A 180 -26.23 38.60 -2.98
CA LYS A 180 -26.89 39.38 -4.07
C LYS A 180 -28.05 38.60 -4.74
N LEU A 181 -28.07 37.25 -4.58
CA LEU A 181 -29.18 36.40 -5.02
C LEU A 181 -30.23 36.20 -3.87
N GLY A 182 -29.91 36.67 -2.65
CA GLY A 182 -30.76 36.51 -1.45
C GLY A 182 -30.56 35.17 -0.73
N ILE A 183 -29.46 34.49 -0.98
CA ILE A 183 -29.04 33.27 -0.28
C ILE A 183 -28.14 33.71 0.89
N LYS A 184 -28.67 33.73 2.12
CA LYS A 184 -27.96 34.28 3.29
C LYS A 184 -27.72 33.27 4.41
N GLU A 185 -28.50 32.20 4.45
CA GLU A 185 -28.49 31.22 5.52
C GLU A 185 -28.12 29.84 5.00
N PRO A 186 -27.31 29.07 5.73
CA PRO A 186 -27.01 27.68 5.37
C PRO A 186 -28.28 26.83 5.49
N LYS A 187 -28.41 25.86 4.58
CA LYS A 187 -29.44 24.84 4.60
C LYS A 187 -28.80 23.49 4.44
N GLU A 188 -29.18 22.55 5.30
CA GLU A 188 -28.71 21.18 5.21
C GLU A 188 -29.15 20.53 3.88
N GLY A 189 -28.29 19.69 3.31
CA GLY A 189 -28.54 19.04 2.02
C GLY A 189 -28.55 19.96 0.81
N VAL A 190 -28.14 21.22 0.96
CA VAL A 190 -28.01 22.17 -0.16
C VAL A 190 -26.56 22.36 -0.54
N HIS A 191 -26.31 22.34 -1.84
CA HIS A 191 -24.99 22.42 -2.44
C HIS A 191 -24.86 23.65 -3.36
N VAL A 192 -23.66 24.15 -3.50
CA VAL A 192 -23.28 25.16 -4.50
C VAL A 192 -22.46 24.46 -5.56
N CYS A 193 -23.02 24.32 -6.75
CA CYS A 193 -22.37 23.73 -7.91
C CYS A 193 -21.72 24.82 -8.76
N PHE A 194 -20.53 24.55 -9.29
CA PHE A 194 -19.74 25.45 -10.10
C PHE A 194 -19.44 24.79 -11.44
N GLU A 195 -19.48 25.57 -12.53
CA GLU A 195 -19.17 25.08 -13.86
C GLU A 195 -18.25 26.09 -14.59
N GLY A 196 -17.31 25.55 -15.37
CA GLY A 196 -16.52 26.32 -16.34
C GLY A 196 -17.33 26.68 -17.58
N PRO A 197 -16.72 27.29 -18.62
CA PRO A 197 -17.40 27.59 -19.86
C PRO A 197 -17.74 26.29 -20.60
N GLU A 198 -18.89 26.30 -21.29
CA GLU A 198 -19.29 25.21 -22.18
C GLU A 198 -18.25 25.02 -23.30
N ARG A 199 -17.65 23.85 -23.37
CA ARG A 199 -16.71 23.41 -24.42
C ARG A 199 -16.51 21.90 -24.34
N GLU A 200 -16.01 21.34 -25.42
CA GLU A 200 -15.72 19.92 -25.57
C GLU A 200 -14.55 19.50 -24.68
N LEU A 201 -14.82 18.95 -23.52
CA LEU A 201 -13.86 18.21 -22.73
C LEU A 201 -13.91 16.72 -23.11
N PRO A 202 -12.79 15.99 -23.01
CA PRO A 202 -12.70 14.59 -23.45
C PRO A 202 -13.67 13.63 -22.77
N LYS A 203 -14.21 14.01 -21.62
CA LYS A 203 -15.11 13.16 -20.82
C LYS A 203 -16.26 14.00 -20.24
N GLY A 204 -17.45 13.43 -20.22
CA GLY A 204 -18.67 14.01 -19.66
C GLY A 204 -19.64 14.51 -20.74
N GLU A 205 -20.91 14.19 -20.58
CA GLU A 205 -22.01 14.52 -21.51
C GLU A 205 -22.21 16.03 -21.69
N LEU A 206 -21.83 16.84 -20.69
CA LEU A 206 -22.03 18.29 -20.69
C LEU A 206 -20.85 19.10 -21.24
N GLY A 207 -19.74 18.45 -21.59
CA GLY A 207 -18.55 19.11 -22.15
C GLY A 207 -17.90 20.18 -21.27
N THR A 208 -18.30 20.33 -20.00
CA THR A 208 -17.79 21.31 -19.04
C THR A 208 -17.08 20.63 -17.85
N TYR A 209 -16.16 21.35 -17.23
CA TYR A 209 -15.63 20.93 -15.92
C TYR A 209 -16.52 21.51 -14.81
N GLY A 210 -17.03 20.63 -13.94
CA GLY A 210 -17.93 21.02 -12.87
C GLY A 210 -17.66 20.30 -11.55
N THR A 211 -18.01 20.96 -10.44
CA THR A 211 -17.94 20.40 -9.09
C THR A 211 -18.90 21.12 -8.15
N SER A 212 -19.03 20.62 -6.90
CA SER A 212 -19.85 21.28 -5.87
C SER A 212 -19.19 21.25 -4.50
N ILE A 213 -19.64 22.16 -3.64
CA ILE A 213 -19.36 22.17 -2.20
C ILE A 213 -20.67 22.37 -1.43
N PRO A 214 -20.77 21.94 -0.15
CA PRO A 214 -21.93 22.25 0.68
C PRO A 214 -22.15 23.75 0.87
N LEU A 215 -23.41 24.18 0.88
CA LEU A 215 -23.78 25.60 1.01
C LEU A 215 -23.23 26.22 2.32
N HIS A 216 -23.22 25.48 3.43
CA HIS A 216 -22.69 25.97 4.70
C HIS A 216 -21.20 26.38 4.56
N LYS A 217 -20.37 25.60 3.85
CA LYS A 217 -18.97 25.96 3.60
C LYS A 217 -18.83 27.22 2.72
N ALA A 218 -19.72 27.37 1.73
CA ALA A 218 -19.70 28.54 0.84
C ALA A 218 -20.09 29.85 1.56
N LEU A 219 -20.91 29.77 2.61
CA LEU A 219 -21.41 30.93 3.38
C LEU A 219 -20.55 31.24 4.61
N ASP A 220 -19.80 30.27 5.12
CA ASP A 220 -18.97 30.44 6.33
C ASP A 220 -17.79 31.36 6.04
N PRO A 221 -17.71 32.54 6.71
CA PRO A 221 -16.63 33.49 6.48
C PRO A 221 -15.24 32.92 6.86
N SER A 222 -15.19 31.97 7.81
CA SER A 222 -13.94 31.36 8.25
C SER A 222 -13.28 30.47 7.20
N GLN A 223 -14.03 30.07 6.16
CA GLN A 223 -13.54 29.20 5.09
C GLN A 223 -12.88 29.98 3.94
N ASP A 224 -12.95 31.31 3.94
CA ASP A 224 -12.33 32.21 2.95
C ASP A 224 -12.60 31.84 1.47
N VAL A 225 -13.72 31.17 1.19
CA VAL A 225 -14.07 30.81 -0.19
C VAL A 225 -14.31 32.06 -1.01
N MET A 226 -13.59 32.19 -2.15
CA MET A 226 -13.65 33.41 -2.96
C MET A 226 -13.69 33.15 -4.45
N ILE A 227 -14.22 34.11 -5.18
CA ILE A 227 -14.13 34.26 -6.64
C ILE A 227 -12.98 35.20 -6.93
N ALA A 228 -11.82 34.64 -7.29
CA ALA A 228 -10.58 35.37 -7.51
C ALA A 228 -10.46 35.84 -8.96
N TYR A 229 -9.98 37.05 -9.17
CA TYR A 229 -9.73 37.66 -10.48
C TYR A 229 -8.31 38.24 -10.59
N MET A 230 -7.52 38.20 -9.52
CA MET A 230 -6.10 38.56 -9.52
C MET A 230 -5.27 37.48 -8.80
N GLN A 231 -4.04 37.33 -9.26
CA GLN A 231 -3.01 36.47 -8.67
C GLN A 231 -1.72 37.30 -8.54
N ASN A 232 -1.08 37.34 -7.39
CA ASN A 232 0.13 38.10 -7.11
C ASN A 232 0.04 39.55 -7.58
N GLY A 233 -1.12 40.21 -7.36
CA GLY A 233 -1.35 41.62 -7.69
C GLY A 233 -1.70 41.89 -9.16
N GLU A 234 -1.64 40.93 -10.06
CA GLU A 234 -1.98 41.04 -11.47
C GLU A 234 -3.27 40.30 -11.83
N LYS A 235 -3.89 40.63 -12.98
CA LYS A 235 -4.99 39.82 -13.53
C LYS A 235 -4.51 38.38 -13.75
N LEU A 236 -5.39 37.42 -13.57
CA LEU A 236 -5.09 36.01 -13.81
C LEU A 236 -4.50 35.78 -15.18
N LYS A 237 -3.55 34.84 -15.30
CA LYS A 237 -3.10 34.35 -16.62
C LYS A 237 -4.14 33.36 -17.18
N PRO A 238 -4.15 33.14 -18.51
CA PRO A 238 -5.10 32.21 -19.15
C PRO A 238 -5.10 30.81 -18.55
N ASP A 239 -3.94 30.18 -18.36
CA ASP A 239 -3.77 28.86 -17.75
C ASP A 239 -4.25 28.80 -16.28
N HIS A 240 -4.30 29.94 -15.60
CA HIS A 240 -4.72 30.02 -14.18
C HIS A 240 -6.18 30.43 -13.99
N GLY A 241 -6.96 30.57 -15.10
CA GLY A 241 -8.40 30.75 -15.04
C GLY A 241 -8.86 32.19 -15.37
N TYR A 242 -8.11 32.97 -16.16
CA TYR A 242 -8.56 34.32 -16.62
C TYR A 242 -9.94 34.25 -17.28
N PRO A 243 -10.88 35.18 -17.01
CA PRO A 243 -10.69 36.36 -16.15
C PRO A 243 -11.01 36.08 -14.65
N VAL A 244 -11.58 34.91 -14.30
CA VAL A 244 -12.03 34.65 -12.92
C VAL A 244 -12.06 33.16 -12.63
N ARG A 245 -11.68 32.80 -11.40
CA ARG A 245 -11.71 31.42 -10.92
C ARG A 245 -12.23 31.32 -9.49
N LEU A 246 -12.60 30.11 -9.09
CA LEU A 246 -12.95 29.77 -7.71
C LEU A 246 -11.67 29.41 -6.93
N ILE A 247 -11.57 29.90 -5.68
CA ILE A 247 -10.58 29.52 -4.68
C ILE A 247 -11.31 29.00 -3.44
N ILE A 248 -10.96 27.78 -2.99
CA ILE A 248 -11.50 27.13 -1.80
C ILE A 248 -10.32 26.72 -0.93
N PRO A 249 -9.86 27.59 -0.01
CA PRO A 249 -8.67 27.30 0.80
C PRO A 249 -8.75 25.95 1.54
N GLY A 250 -7.64 25.22 1.58
CA GLY A 250 -7.55 23.90 2.24
C GLY A 250 -8.16 22.74 1.47
N TYR A 251 -8.83 22.98 0.33
CA TYR A 251 -9.32 21.93 -0.57
C TYR A 251 -8.31 21.64 -1.69
N ILE A 252 -8.46 20.49 -2.33
CA ILE A 252 -7.66 20.12 -3.51
C ILE A 252 -7.95 21.07 -4.69
N GLY A 253 -6.97 21.28 -5.55
CA GLY A 253 -7.09 22.16 -6.74
C GLY A 253 -8.21 21.74 -7.70
N GLY A 254 -8.56 20.45 -7.75
CA GLY A 254 -9.68 19.94 -8.54
C GLY A 254 -11.05 20.48 -8.16
N ARG A 255 -11.22 21.05 -6.96
CA ARG A 255 -12.46 21.74 -6.55
C ARG A 255 -12.49 23.21 -6.91
N MET A 256 -11.38 23.78 -7.37
CA MET A 256 -11.22 25.21 -7.66
C MET A 256 -11.34 25.50 -9.16
N ILE A 257 -12.60 25.61 -9.62
CA ILE A 257 -12.94 25.79 -11.05
C ILE A 257 -12.22 27.01 -11.61
N LYS A 258 -11.54 26.82 -12.76
CA LYS A 258 -10.98 27.88 -13.61
C LYS A 258 -12.05 28.38 -14.59
N TRP A 259 -11.93 29.64 -15.05
CA TRP A 259 -12.86 30.22 -16.04
C TRP A 259 -14.32 30.16 -15.58
N LEU A 260 -14.57 30.39 -14.31
CA LEU A 260 -15.89 30.23 -13.68
C LEU A 260 -16.97 30.98 -14.44
N SER A 261 -17.95 30.27 -15.01
CA SER A 261 -19.04 30.85 -15.82
C SER A 261 -20.43 30.65 -15.19
N LYS A 262 -20.60 29.64 -14.34
CA LYS A 262 -21.90 29.35 -13.76
C LYS A 262 -21.80 28.87 -12.30
N ILE A 263 -22.75 29.33 -11.48
CA ILE A 263 -22.96 28.91 -10.08
C ILE A 263 -24.41 28.51 -9.93
N LYS A 264 -24.68 27.25 -9.51
CA LYS A 264 -26.03 26.76 -9.25
C LYS A 264 -26.17 26.37 -7.77
N ILE A 265 -27.26 26.77 -7.14
CA ILE A 265 -27.61 26.32 -5.79
C ILE A 265 -28.66 25.22 -5.94
N THR A 266 -28.39 24.02 -5.45
CA THR A 266 -29.15 22.81 -5.70
C THR A 266 -29.33 21.98 -4.43
N THR A 267 -30.31 21.07 -4.40
CA THR A 267 -30.52 20.10 -3.32
C THR A 267 -29.73 18.79 -3.51
N LYS A 268 -28.89 18.72 -4.52
CA LYS A 268 -28.01 17.59 -4.82
C LYS A 268 -26.62 18.10 -5.15
N GLU A 269 -25.62 17.26 -4.96
CA GLU A 269 -24.28 17.52 -5.47
C GLU A 269 -24.27 17.71 -6.99
N SER A 270 -23.17 18.23 -7.52
CA SER A 270 -22.95 18.30 -8.97
C SER A 270 -22.98 16.90 -9.59
N ASP A 271 -23.77 16.73 -10.64
CA ASP A 271 -23.85 15.52 -11.47
C ASP A 271 -22.73 15.43 -12.52
N ASN A 272 -21.79 16.35 -12.50
CA ASN A 272 -20.71 16.42 -13.47
C ASN A 272 -19.73 15.23 -13.32
N PHE A 273 -19.32 14.66 -14.46
CA PHE A 273 -18.35 13.56 -14.49
C PHE A 273 -17.11 13.80 -13.63
N TYR A 274 -16.53 15.01 -13.71
CA TYR A 274 -15.30 15.36 -12.97
C TYR A 274 -15.52 15.51 -11.46
N HIS A 275 -16.77 15.72 -11.02
CA HIS A 275 -17.09 15.71 -9.60
C HIS A 275 -17.04 14.28 -9.00
N PHE A 276 -17.61 13.31 -9.72
CA PHE A 276 -17.71 11.93 -9.26
C PHE A 276 -16.51 11.07 -9.63
N ARG A 277 -16.03 11.13 -10.87
CA ARG A 277 -15.05 10.16 -11.39
C ARG A 277 -13.60 10.66 -11.43
N ASP A 278 -13.32 11.90 -11.01
CA ASP A 278 -11.96 12.47 -11.04
C ASP A 278 -11.41 12.87 -9.67
N ASN A 279 -12.21 12.86 -8.62
CA ASN A 279 -11.77 13.33 -7.30
C ASN A 279 -12.26 12.39 -6.18
N ARG A 280 -11.80 11.13 -6.25
CA ARG A 280 -12.07 10.06 -5.27
C ARG A 280 -10.78 9.43 -4.80
N ILE A 281 -10.71 9.07 -3.52
CA ILE A 281 -9.68 8.17 -2.98
C ILE A 281 -10.36 6.86 -2.65
N LEU A 282 -10.33 5.93 -3.58
CA LEU A 282 -10.92 4.60 -3.43
C LEU A 282 -9.97 3.69 -2.64
N PRO A 283 -10.49 2.69 -1.90
CA PRO A 283 -9.66 1.72 -1.21
C PRO A 283 -8.67 1.00 -2.15
N PRO A 284 -7.51 0.55 -1.65
CA PRO A 284 -6.45 -0.03 -2.49
C PRO A 284 -6.85 -1.27 -3.29
N HIS A 285 -7.86 -2.01 -2.86
CA HIS A 285 -8.38 -3.18 -3.56
C HIS A 285 -9.32 -2.84 -4.73
N VAL A 286 -9.80 -1.60 -4.81
CA VAL A 286 -10.74 -1.18 -5.85
C VAL A 286 -9.96 -0.80 -7.10
N ASP A 287 -10.10 -1.61 -8.15
CA ASP A 287 -9.62 -1.31 -9.50
C ASP A 287 -10.72 -0.60 -10.33
N GLU A 288 -10.42 -0.26 -11.59
CA GLU A 288 -11.36 0.46 -12.47
C GLU A 288 -12.64 -0.35 -12.74
N LYS A 289 -12.50 -1.67 -12.94
CA LYS A 289 -13.65 -2.55 -13.21
C LYS A 289 -14.57 -2.62 -11.99
N LEU A 290 -14.01 -2.82 -10.81
CA LEU A 290 -14.76 -2.88 -9.57
C LEU A 290 -15.41 -1.54 -9.25
N ALA A 291 -14.70 -0.43 -9.51
CA ALA A 291 -15.23 0.92 -9.31
C ALA A 291 -16.48 1.18 -10.15
N ASP A 292 -16.53 0.66 -11.38
CA ASP A 292 -17.69 0.81 -12.27
C ASP A 292 -18.81 -0.18 -11.93
N THR A 293 -18.50 -1.44 -11.67
CA THR A 293 -19.52 -2.48 -11.46
C THR A 293 -20.26 -2.34 -10.13
N GLU A 294 -19.59 -1.81 -9.10
CA GLU A 294 -20.15 -1.62 -7.76
C GLU A 294 -20.45 -0.16 -7.42
N ASN A 295 -20.43 0.73 -8.40
CA ASN A 295 -20.70 2.17 -8.25
C ASN A 295 -19.87 2.86 -7.16
N TRP A 296 -18.59 2.50 -7.01
CA TRP A 296 -17.71 3.11 -6.02
C TRP A 296 -17.51 4.61 -6.24
N TRP A 297 -17.65 5.07 -7.48
CA TRP A 297 -17.55 6.48 -7.83
C TRP A 297 -18.63 7.34 -7.17
N GLU A 298 -19.81 6.78 -6.88
CA GLU A 298 -20.94 7.50 -6.32
C GLU A 298 -21.02 7.43 -4.80
N LYS A 299 -20.16 6.64 -4.15
CA LYS A 299 -20.09 6.54 -2.69
C LYS A 299 -19.51 7.82 -2.09
N PRO A 300 -20.25 8.57 -1.25
CA PRO A 300 -19.81 9.88 -0.75
C PRO A 300 -18.62 9.80 0.21
N GLU A 301 -18.38 8.64 0.84
CA GLU A 301 -17.30 8.39 1.79
C GLU A 301 -15.90 8.53 1.15
N TYR A 302 -15.80 8.35 -0.17
CA TYR A 302 -14.54 8.39 -0.89
C TYR A 302 -14.26 9.70 -1.60
N ILE A 303 -15.10 10.69 -1.36
CA ILE A 303 -14.92 12.02 -1.97
C ILE A 303 -13.65 12.68 -1.43
N PHE A 304 -12.78 13.13 -2.31
CA PHE A 304 -11.58 13.86 -1.92
C PHE A 304 -11.80 15.36 -2.07
N ASN A 305 -12.03 16.03 -0.95
CA ASN A 305 -12.24 17.47 -0.88
C ASN A 305 -11.07 18.17 -0.20
N GLU A 306 -10.79 17.82 1.06
CA GLU A 306 -9.82 18.48 1.91
C GLU A 306 -8.43 17.87 1.73
N LEU A 307 -7.41 18.71 1.72
CA LEU A 307 -6.02 18.29 1.66
C LEU A 307 -5.66 17.46 2.91
N ASN A 308 -4.92 16.37 2.72
CA ASN A 308 -4.26 15.66 3.79
C ASN A 308 -2.91 16.31 4.13
N ILE A 309 -2.32 15.95 5.29
CA ILE A 309 -0.99 16.40 5.67
C ILE A 309 0.06 15.81 4.73
N ASN A 310 1.04 16.63 4.31
CA ASN A 310 2.11 16.21 3.39
C ASN A 310 3.37 17.06 3.59
N SER A 311 4.53 16.48 3.28
CA SER A 311 5.81 17.19 3.26
C SER A 311 6.76 16.58 2.24
N ALA A 312 7.74 17.36 1.78
CA ALA A 312 8.83 16.88 0.93
C ALA A 312 10.13 17.65 1.23
N VAL A 313 11.25 16.99 1.05
CA VAL A 313 12.58 17.59 1.07
C VAL A 313 12.81 18.28 -0.28
N THR A 314 13.23 19.55 -0.25
CA THR A 314 13.54 20.36 -1.44
C THR A 314 15.03 20.57 -1.62
N SER A 315 15.80 20.50 -0.52
CA SER A 315 17.26 20.52 -0.50
C SER A 315 17.75 19.46 0.51
N PRO A 316 18.59 18.50 0.10
CA PRO A 316 19.27 18.40 -1.20
C PRO A 316 18.30 18.14 -2.36
N ALA A 317 18.63 18.66 -3.55
CA ALA A 317 17.91 18.43 -4.78
C ALA A 317 18.18 17.01 -5.31
N HIS A 318 17.37 16.54 -6.27
CA HIS A 318 17.64 15.28 -6.95
C HIS A 318 18.97 15.34 -7.70
N ASP A 319 19.78 14.27 -7.58
CA ASP A 319 21.15 14.18 -8.09
C ASP A 319 22.11 15.30 -7.62
N GLU A 320 21.86 15.90 -6.47
CA GLU A 320 22.82 16.79 -5.84
C GLU A 320 23.96 16.00 -5.22
N TYR A 321 25.20 16.46 -5.49
CA TYR A 321 26.42 15.90 -4.93
C TYR A 321 26.95 16.83 -3.84
N ILE A 322 26.87 16.40 -2.58
CA ILE A 322 27.33 17.16 -1.43
C ILE A 322 28.79 16.77 -1.15
N SER A 323 29.75 17.71 -1.30
CA SER A 323 31.15 17.44 -0.98
C SER A 323 31.35 17.12 0.50
N CYS A 324 32.10 16.09 0.80
CA CYS A 324 32.49 15.69 2.16
C CYS A 324 33.95 16.00 2.46
N ASN A 325 34.64 16.69 1.56
CA ASN A 325 36.03 17.13 1.73
C ASN A 325 36.02 18.59 2.20
N TYR A 326 36.11 18.79 3.50
CA TYR A 326 36.18 20.11 4.14
C TYR A 326 37.22 20.12 5.25
N GLU A 327 37.80 21.28 5.50
CA GLU A 327 38.71 21.48 6.63
C GLU A 327 37.90 21.49 7.93
N SER A 328 38.41 20.82 8.96
CA SER A 328 37.68 20.61 10.24
C SER A 328 37.22 21.90 10.93
N ASN A 329 37.78 23.04 10.58
CA ASN A 329 37.44 24.35 11.15
C ASN A 329 36.69 25.26 10.19
N SER A 330 36.21 24.77 9.02
CA SER A 330 35.46 25.58 8.07
C SER A 330 33.96 25.53 8.35
N ASN A 331 33.25 26.60 7.97
CA ASN A 331 31.78 26.64 7.98
C ASN A 331 31.15 25.64 6.99
N GLU A 332 31.97 24.95 6.18
CA GLU A 332 31.55 23.98 5.16
C GLU A 332 31.25 22.59 5.72
N LYS A 333 31.49 22.35 6.99
CA LYS A 333 31.16 21.06 7.65
C LYS A 333 29.67 20.74 7.70
N ASP A 334 28.82 21.77 7.62
CA ASP A 334 27.37 21.68 7.76
C ASP A 334 26.66 21.76 6.42
N TYR A 335 25.53 21.07 6.33
CA TYR A 335 24.61 21.14 5.20
C TYR A 335 23.19 21.52 5.71
N LEU A 336 22.52 22.42 5.02
CA LEU A 336 21.17 22.86 5.36
C LEU A 336 20.12 22.06 4.58
N VAL A 337 19.56 21.03 5.21
CA VAL A 337 18.41 20.29 4.68
C VAL A 337 17.18 21.19 4.77
N LYS A 338 16.43 21.32 3.66
CA LYS A 338 15.22 22.14 3.58
C LYS A 338 14.06 21.34 3.01
N GLY A 339 12.85 21.82 3.26
CA GLY A 339 11.64 21.26 2.69
C GLY A 339 10.41 22.09 2.98
N TYR A 340 9.27 21.63 2.47
CA TYR A 340 7.97 22.20 2.75
C TYR A 340 7.06 21.20 3.46
N ALA A 341 6.04 21.74 4.17
CA ALA A 341 4.93 20.94 4.69
C ALA A 341 3.62 21.73 4.63
N TYR A 342 2.50 21.01 4.45
CA TYR A 342 1.16 21.56 4.42
C TYR A 342 0.12 20.58 4.98
N THR A 343 -1.08 21.10 5.30
CA THR A 343 -2.25 20.32 5.70
C THR A 343 -3.54 21.01 5.26
N GLY A 344 -4.67 20.31 5.29
CA GLY A 344 -5.99 20.86 4.96
C GLY A 344 -6.72 21.46 6.16
N GLY A 345 -7.98 21.87 5.96
CA GLY A 345 -8.88 22.36 6.99
C GLY A 345 -8.46 23.68 7.66
N GLY A 346 -7.42 24.33 7.18
CA GLY A 346 -6.82 25.52 7.81
C GLY A 346 -6.10 25.21 9.12
N ARG A 347 -5.70 23.96 9.33
CA ARG A 347 -4.94 23.50 10.51
C ARG A 347 -3.50 24.02 10.45
N LYS A 348 -2.93 24.23 11.63
CA LYS A 348 -1.54 24.65 11.81
C LYS A 348 -0.60 23.46 11.74
N ILE A 349 0.45 23.50 10.93
CA ILE A 349 1.58 22.57 11.05
C ILE A 349 2.31 22.92 12.36
N THR A 350 2.40 21.98 13.29
CA THR A 350 3.00 22.20 14.63
C THR A 350 4.46 21.83 14.67
N ARG A 351 4.88 20.79 13.94
CA ARG A 351 6.28 20.38 13.84
C ARG A 351 6.59 19.69 12.52
N CYS A 352 7.86 19.81 12.09
CA CYS A 352 8.47 19.04 11.04
C CYS A 352 9.69 18.33 11.61
N GLU A 353 9.93 17.12 11.19
CA GLU A 353 11.01 16.28 11.69
C GLU A 353 11.73 15.61 10.52
N ILE A 354 13.05 15.43 10.66
CA ILE A 354 13.82 14.58 9.75
C ILE A 354 14.43 13.39 10.48
N SER A 355 14.68 12.33 9.76
CA SER A 355 15.42 11.15 10.23
C SER A 355 16.52 10.82 9.23
N LEU A 356 17.69 10.46 9.74
CA LEU A 356 18.88 10.03 8.98
C LEU A 356 19.13 8.53 9.10
N ASN A 357 18.30 7.78 9.81
CA ASN A 357 18.51 6.38 10.14
C ASN A 357 17.26 5.52 9.92
N GLY A 358 16.56 5.71 8.80
CA GLY A 358 15.41 4.87 8.43
C GLY A 358 14.13 5.13 9.22
N GLY A 359 14.06 6.24 9.98
CA GLY A 359 12.90 6.58 10.82
C GLY A 359 12.99 6.03 12.25
N TYR A 360 14.16 5.52 12.68
CA TYR A 360 14.36 5.05 14.07
C TYR A 360 14.42 6.20 15.06
N THR A 361 15.13 7.27 14.70
CA THR A 361 15.17 8.51 15.48
C THR A 361 14.76 9.68 14.62
N TRP A 362 14.17 10.71 15.26
CA TRP A 362 13.67 11.89 14.60
C TRP A 362 14.24 13.14 15.25
N GLU A 363 14.66 14.08 14.41
CA GLU A 363 15.19 15.37 14.83
C GLU A 363 14.22 16.48 14.43
N LEU A 364 13.94 17.37 15.39
CA LEU A 364 13.07 18.51 15.16
C LEU A 364 13.75 19.52 14.22
N CYS A 365 12.98 19.99 13.23
CA CYS A 365 13.38 21.04 12.29
C CYS A 365 12.91 22.41 12.77
N GLU A 366 13.61 23.45 12.37
CA GLU A 366 13.11 24.82 12.43
C GLU A 366 11.98 25.00 11.41
N ILE A 367 10.92 25.71 11.81
CA ILE A 367 9.76 25.98 10.94
C ILE A 367 9.64 27.46 10.69
N HIS A 368 9.74 27.83 9.42
CA HIS A 368 9.40 29.17 8.93
C HIS A 368 7.94 29.19 8.45
N ARG A 369 7.15 30.11 8.99
CA ARG A 369 5.74 30.33 8.59
C ARG A 369 5.64 31.64 7.86
N PRO A 370 5.50 31.63 6.52
CA PRO A 370 5.54 32.85 5.71
C PRO A 370 4.34 33.76 5.99
N SER A 371 3.17 33.17 6.30
CA SER A 371 1.93 33.93 6.50
C SER A 371 1.43 33.82 7.93
N LYS A 372 0.80 34.90 8.43
CA LYS A 372 0.04 34.87 9.66
C LYS A 372 -1.29 34.11 9.48
N PRO A 373 -1.86 33.55 10.55
CA PRO A 373 -3.22 33.00 10.48
C PRO A 373 -4.24 34.09 10.13
N THR A 374 -5.35 33.69 9.53
CA THR A 374 -6.47 34.59 9.25
C THR A 374 -7.12 35.06 10.57
N GLU A 375 -8.04 36.02 10.50
CA GLU A 375 -8.84 36.49 11.65
C GLU A 375 -9.64 35.38 12.36
N TYR A 376 -9.84 34.24 11.68
CA TYR A 376 -10.50 33.03 12.19
C TYR A 376 -9.50 31.95 12.65
N GLY A 377 -8.21 32.29 12.77
CA GLY A 377 -7.16 31.34 13.18
C GLY A 377 -6.79 30.30 12.12
N LYS A 378 -7.19 30.47 10.86
CA LYS A 378 -6.91 29.52 9.78
C LYS A 378 -5.54 29.74 9.14
N HIS A 379 -4.85 28.64 8.82
CA HIS A 379 -3.58 28.59 8.12
C HIS A 379 -3.78 28.01 6.72
N TRP A 380 -3.73 28.85 5.67
CA TRP A 380 -4.02 28.44 4.30
C TRP A 380 -2.77 28.24 3.42
N THR A 381 -1.57 28.45 3.99
CA THR A 381 -0.29 28.39 3.28
C THR A 381 0.54 27.20 3.77
N TRP A 382 1.55 26.85 2.97
CA TRP A 382 2.58 25.95 3.46
C TRP A 382 3.43 26.55 4.56
N VAL A 383 4.24 25.70 5.22
CA VAL A 383 5.40 26.10 5.99
C VAL A 383 6.65 25.59 5.30
N LYS A 384 7.74 26.32 5.44
CA LYS A 384 9.07 25.83 5.09
C LYS A 384 9.75 25.29 6.35
N PHE A 385 10.49 24.21 6.24
CA PHE A 385 11.30 23.71 7.34
C PHE A 385 12.77 23.60 6.94
N SER A 386 13.64 23.71 7.94
CA SER A 386 15.07 23.53 7.74
C SER A 386 15.74 22.86 8.93
N LYS A 387 16.83 22.14 8.67
CA LYS A 387 17.66 21.48 9.65
C LYS A 387 19.11 21.51 9.21
N VAL A 388 19.97 22.05 10.06
CA VAL A 388 21.44 21.94 9.90
C VAL A 388 21.87 20.53 10.26
N VAL A 389 22.59 19.86 9.36
CA VAL A 389 23.12 18.50 9.52
C VAL A 389 24.60 18.50 9.16
N GLU A 390 25.44 17.92 10.01
CA GLU A 390 26.84 17.72 9.66
C GLU A 390 26.97 16.78 8.46
N ARG A 391 27.78 17.16 7.46
CA ARG A 391 27.98 16.36 6.23
C ARG A 391 28.54 14.95 6.53
N SER A 392 29.32 14.78 7.58
CA SER A 392 29.78 13.48 8.08
C SER A 392 28.61 12.52 8.35
N ARG A 393 27.53 13.03 8.95
CA ARG A 393 26.33 12.24 9.24
C ARG A 393 25.56 11.88 7.98
N LEU A 394 25.62 12.69 6.92
CA LEU A 394 25.01 12.35 5.63
C LEU A 394 25.77 11.22 4.93
N VAL A 395 27.09 11.09 5.14
CA VAL A 395 27.88 9.94 4.65
C VAL A 395 27.45 8.64 5.33
N GLU A 396 27.20 8.69 6.65
CA GLU A 396 26.79 7.54 7.44
C GLU A 396 25.31 7.16 7.22
N SER A 397 24.53 8.10 6.69
CA SER A 397 23.09 7.92 6.42
C SER A 397 22.86 7.17 5.11
N SER A 398 21.85 6.32 5.05
CA SER A 398 21.35 5.72 3.80
C SER A 398 20.19 6.52 3.20
N GLU A 399 19.59 7.43 3.96
CA GLU A 399 18.46 8.24 3.52
C GLU A 399 18.15 9.40 4.46
N ILE A 400 17.61 10.48 3.90
CA ILE A 400 16.99 11.60 4.63
C ILE A 400 15.48 11.42 4.50
N ILE A 401 14.78 11.25 5.62
CA ILE A 401 13.32 11.11 5.63
C ILE A 401 12.73 12.35 6.28
N CYS A 402 11.65 12.91 5.75
CA CYS A 402 10.89 13.95 6.45
C CYS A 402 9.45 13.55 6.74
N ARG A 403 8.89 14.12 7.80
CA ARG A 403 7.46 14.07 8.15
C ARG A 403 7.02 15.35 8.85
N ALA A 404 5.73 15.63 8.79
CA ALA A 404 5.10 16.76 9.47
C ALA A 404 3.96 16.32 10.39
N TRP A 405 3.61 17.17 11.34
CA TRP A 405 2.47 17.02 12.24
C TRP A 405 1.65 18.29 12.24
N ASP A 406 0.33 18.16 12.27
CA ASP A 406 -0.57 19.31 12.43
C ASP A 406 -1.14 19.41 13.86
N GLU A 407 -1.90 20.45 14.15
CA GLU A 407 -2.50 20.69 15.46
C GLU A 407 -3.54 19.66 15.91
N SER A 408 -4.05 18.84 14.98
CA SER A 408 -4.91 17.69 15.26
C SER A 408 -4.12 16.39 15.43
N ASN A 409 -2.78 16.46 15.50
CA ASN A 409 -1.87 15.32 15.57
C ASN A 409 -1.92 14.38 14.36
N ASN A 410 -2.44 14.84 13.21
CA ASN A 410 -2.27 14.09 11.98
C ASN A 410 -0.80 14.10 11.56
N THR A 411 -0.33 12.98 11.02
CA THR A 411 1.01 12.82 10.45
C THR A 411 0.99 11.97 9.20
N GLN A 412 2.11 11.94 8.49
CA GLN A 412 2.25 11.17 7.27
C GLN A 412 2.50 9.69 7.58
N PRO A 413 1.85 8.76 6.87
CA PRO A 413 2.14 7.33 6.98
C PRO A 413 3.57 7.03 6.53
N ARG A 414 4.16 5.99 7.11
CA ARG A 414 5.52 5.56 6.75
C ARG A 414 5.59 5.11 5.30
N ASP A 415 4.60 4.30 4.88
CA ASP A 415 4.58 3.62 3.61
C ASP A 415 3.45 4.14 2.71
N LEU A 416 3.66 4.00 1.42
CA LEU A 416 2.74 4.43 0.38
C LEU A 416 1.49 3.54 0.37
N THR A 417 0.31 4.15 0.39
CA THR A 417 -0.97 3.49 0.13
C THR A 417 -1.44 3.80 -1.29
N TRP A 418 -1.52 2.77 -2.11
CA TRP A 418 -1.98 2.93 -3.50
C TRP A 418 -3.50 3.14 -3.56
N ASN A 419 -3.97 3.97 -4.49
CA ASN A 419 -5.37 4.05 -4.88
C ASN A 419 -5.50 4.24 -6.39
N LEU A 420 -6.66 3.87 -6.94
CA LEU A 420 -6.92 3.85 -8.39
C LEU A 420 -6.62 5.18 -9.10
N MET A 421 -6.97 6.30 -8.47
CA MET A 421 -6.77 7.65 -9.03
C MET A 421 -5.35 8.19 -8.77
N GLY A 422 -4.59 7.58 -7.86
CA GLY A 422 -3.29 8.08 -7.45
C GLY A 422 -3.35 9.47 -6.80
N MET A 423 -4.41 9.75 -6.06
CA MET A 423 -4.62 11.03 -5.40
C MET A 423 -4.30 10.98 -3.92
N GLY A 424 -3.98 12.12 -3.33
CA GLY A 424 -3.71 12.24 -1.90
C GLY A 424 -2.47 11.48 -1.42
N ASN A 425 -1.49 11.20 -2.30
CA ASN A 425 -0.27 10.50 -1.94
C ASN A 425 0.54 11.30 -0.93
N ASN A 426 0.71 10.77 0.29
CA ASN A 426 1.38 11.47 1.39
C ASN A 426 2.26 10.58 2.29
N PRO A 427 2.94 9.53 1.77
CA PRO A 427 3.90 8.82 2.61
C PRO A 427 5.04 9.75 3.04
N GLN A 428 5.79 9.37 4.06
CA GLN A 428 7.02 10.04 4.44
C GLN A 428 7.92 10.18 3.19
N PHE A 429 8.41 11.39 2.92
CA PHE A 429 9.26 11.61 1.76
C PHE A 429 10.70 11.18 2.07
N ARG A 430 11.30 10.39 1.18
CA ARG A 430 12.62 9.76 1.39
C ARG A 430 13.59 10.15 0.29
N VAL A 431 14.66 10.81 0.65
CA VAL A 431 15.80 11.07 -0.23
C VAL A 431 16.88 10.04 0.09
N LYS A 432 17.23 9.18 -0.86
CA LYS A 432 18.31 8.22 -0.69
C LYS A 432 19.66 8.93 -0.80
N THR A 433 20.59 8.51 0.05
CA THR A 433 21.95 9.02 0.09
C THR A 433 22.94 7.89 -0.22
N THR A 434 23.88 8.15 -1.13
CA THR A 434 24.90 7.19 -1.53
C THR A 434 26.25 7.87 -1.52
N GLU A 435 27.22 7.30 -0.80
CA GLU A 435 28.60 7.79 -0.85
C GLU A 435 29.24 7.46 -2.22
N VAL A 436 29.83 8.46 -2.84
CA VAL A 436 30.56 8.35 -4.12
C VAL A 436 31.96 8.94 -3.96
N ALA A 437 32.98 8.20 -4.37
CA ALA A 437 34.36 8.68 -4.43
C ALA A 437 34.72 9.03 -5.88
N PHE A 438 35.22 10.23 -6.10
CA PHE A 438 35.73 10.68 -7.41
C PHE A 438 37.02 11.47 -7.23
N GLU A 439 38.06 11.12 -7.96
CA GLU A 439 39.40 11.75 -7.89
C GLU A 439 39.95 11.90 -6.47
N GLY A 440 39.77 10.91 -5.63
CA GLY A 440 40.21 10.94 -4.22
C GLY A 440 39.39 11.85 -3.31
N LYS A 441 38.33 12.48 -3.82
CA LYS A 441 37.33 13.26 -3.06
C LYS A 441 36.09 12.43 -2.79
N ARG A 442 35.45 12.65 -1.64
CA ARG A 442 34.20 11.97 -1.22
C ARG A 442 33.02 12.92 -1.36
N PHE A 443 31.93 12.39 -1.89
CA PHE A 443 30.66 13.09 -2.06
C PHE A 443 29.51 12.22 -1.56
N VAL A 444 28.41 12.84 -1.15
CA VAL A 444 27.14 12.16 -0.96
C VAL A 444 26.22 12.55 -2.12
N ARG A 445 25.84 11.59 -2.94
CA ARG A 445 24.80 11.76 -3.96
C ARG A 445 23.42 11.58 -3.33
N CYS A 446 22.49 12.50 -3.63
CA CYS A 446 21.14 12.53 -3.12
C CYS A 446 20.11 12.20 -4.20
N GLU A 447 19.26 11.18 -3.99
CA GLU A 447 18.24 10.76 -4.95
C GLU A 447 16.84 10.89 -4.35
N HIS A 448 15.99 11.70 -4.98
CA HIS A 448 14.56 11.80 -4.65
C HIS A 448 13.81 10.53 -5.05
N PRO A 449 12.57 10.31 -4.56
CA PRO A 449 11.79 9.13 -4.94
C PRO A 449 11.58 9.01 -6.44
N THR A 450 11.21 10.11 -7.09
CA THR A 450 10.90 10.16 -8.53
C THR A 450 11.21 11.52 -9.10
N GLU A 451 11.47 11.59 -10.41
CA GLU A 451 11.44 12.82 -11.21
C GLU A 451 10.07 12.99 -11.88
N PRO A 452 9.55 14.21 -12.12
CA PRO A 452 8.22 14.44 -12.68
C PRO A 452 8.06 13.96 -14.13
N GLY A 453 6.81 13.72 -14.53
CA GLY A 453 6.45 13.38 -15.91
C GLY A 453 7.12 12.11 -16.43
N THR A 454 7.70 12.23 -17.63
CA THR A 454 8.46 11.15 -18.29
C THR A 454 9.95 11.20 -18.01
N LEU A 455 10.41 12.16 -17.20
CA LEU A 455 11.82 12.26 -16.82
C LEU A 455 12.24 10.96 -16.12
N LYS A 456 13.41 10.45 -16.53
CA LYS A 456 14.06 9.30 -15.88
C LYS A 456 14.76 9.78 -14.61
N GLY A 457 14.90 8.90 -13.64
CA GLY A 457 15.56 9.18 -12.37
C GLY A 457 14.66 8.96 -11.16
N GLY A 458 15.26 9.09 -9.99
CA GLY A 458 14.65 8.75 -8.71
C GLY A 458 14.83 7.29 -8.33
N TRP A 459 15.11 7.06 -7.04
CA TRP A 459 15.42 5.73 -6.53
C TRP A 459 14.27 4.71 -6.70
N MET A 460 13.02 5.15 -6.78
CA MET A 460 11.89 4.25 -7.01
C MET A 460 11.82 3.73 -8.45
N GLY A 461 12.38 4.46 -9.42
CA GLY A 461 12.48 4.00 -10.81
C GLY A 461 13.50 2.89 -11.01
N ASN A 462 14.52 2.83 -10.15
CA ASN A 462 15.62 1.88 -10.23
C ASN A 462 15.27 0.52 -9.56
N THR A 463 14.21 0.43 -8.76
CA THR A 463 13.76 -0.80 -8.10
C THR A 463 13.00 -1.76 -9.03
N ALA A 464 12.82 -1.42 -10.29
CA ALA A 464 12.22 -2.28 -11.32
C ALA A 464 13.27 -3.10 -12.12
N GLY A 465 14.37 -3.52 -11.51
CA GLY A 465 15.24 -4.58 -12.04
C GLY A 465 16.45 -4.17 -12.88
N GLN A 466 16.86 -2.89 -12.90
CA GLN A 466 18.14 -2.47 -13.51
C GLN A 466 18.76 -1.34 -12.70
N TRP A 467 19.50 -1.68 -11.68
CA TRP A 467 20.44 -0.77 -11.04
C TRP A 467 21.84 -1.10 -11.55
N GLU A 468 22.27 -0.42 -12.62
CA GLU A 468 23.70 -0.29 -12.90
C GLU A 468 24.21 0.96 -12.18
N PRO A 469 25.25 0.84 -11.34
CA PRO A 469 25.82 2.02 -10.71
C PRO A 469 26.40 2.91 -11.79
N VAL A 470 26.10 4.20 -11.71
CA VAL A 470 26.69 5.26 -12.57
C VAL A 470 28.24 5.32 -12.52
N ILE A 471 28.86 4.52 -11.65
CA ILE A 471 30.31 4.33 -11.55
C ILE A 471 30.93 3.91 -12.90
N GLU A 472 30.25 3.10 -13.73
CA GLU A 472 30.77 2.72 -15.06
C GLU A 472 30.79 3.89 -16.07
N GLN A 473 29.95 4.90 -15.90
CA GLN A 473 29.99 6.11 -16.74
C GLN A 473 31.08 7.09 -16.33
N LEU A 474 31.54 7.02 -15.07
CA LEU A 474 32.66 7.85 -14.57
C LEU A 474 34.01 7.24 -14.92
N ASP A 475 34.12 5.91 -15.01
CA ASP A 475 35.36 5.20 -15.41
C ASP A 475 35.74 5.37 -16.90
N GLY A 476 34.76 5.81 -17.73
CA GLY A 476 34.99 6.10 -19.15
C GLY A 476 35.51 7.50 -19.46
N GLN A 477 35.52 8.42 -18.52
CA GLN A 477 36.08 9.76 -18.68
C GLN A 477 37.54 9.77 -18.19
N ARG A 478 38.45 10.07 -19.11
CA ARG A 478 39.88 10.13 -18.85
C ARG A 478 40.24 11.14 -17.76
N ALA A 479 41.12 10.73 -16.84
CA ALA A 479 41.71 11.59 -15.82
C ALA A 479 42.20 12.92 -16.43
N GLY A 480 41.60 14.04 -16.00
CA GLY A 480 42.03 15.38 -16.37
C GLY A 480 40.95 16.38 -16.79
N GLU A 481 39.66 15.98 -16.85
CA GLU A 481 38.61 16.97 -17.10
C GLU A 481 37.90 17.33 -15.78
N GLU A 482 37.82 18.62 -15.49
CA GLU A 482 37.04 19.20 -14.40
C GLU A 482 35.56 18.74 -14.51
N ILE A 483 34.97 18.36 -13.40
CA ILE A 483 33.55 17.99 -13.38
C ILE A 483 32.73 19.24 -13.75
N ASP A 484 32.38 19.36 -15.01
CA ASP A 484 31.51 20.41 -15.48
C ASP A 484 30.07 20.12 -15.06
N LEU A 485 29.65 20.75 -13.99
CA LEU A 485 28.27 20.66 -13.48
C LEU A 485 27.24 21.21 -14.50
N THR A 486 27.67 21.81 -15.60
CA THR A 486 26.81 22.28 -16.70
C THR A 486 26.53 21.17 -17.73
N VAL A 487 27.20 20.02 -17.69
CA VAL A 487 26.94 18.86 -18.58
C VAL A 487 25.50 18.38 -18.46
N ARG A 488 24.88 18.59 -17.31
CA ARG A 488 23.47 18.30 -17.07
C ARG A 488 22.50 19.10 -17.94
N GLU A 489 22.81 20.33 -18.25
CA GLU A 489 22.03 21.17 -19.19
C GLU A 489 22.22 20.73 -20.65
N LYS A 490 23.40 20.26 -21.03
CA LYS A 490 23.65 19.68 -22.36
C LYS A 490 22.90 18.35 -22.54
N HIS A 491 22.94 17.46 -21.56
CA HIS A 491 22.19 16.18 -21.59
C HIS A 491 20.67 16.41 -21.61
N LYS A 492 20.16 17.40 -20.85
CA LYS A 492 18.73 17.80 -20.96
C LYS A 492 18.38 18.34 -22.36
N ARG A 493 19.30 19.05 -23.04
CA ARG A 493 19.09 19.53 -24.40
C ARG A 493 19.18 18.41 -25.45
N GLU A 494 20.06 17.45 -25.31
CA GLU A 494 20.20 16.30 -26.21
C GLU A 494 19.01 15.33 -26.10
N VAL A 495 18.50 15.04 -24.91
CA VAL A 495 17.31 14.19 -24.73
C VAL A 495 16.05 14.86 -25.33
N VAL A 496 15.98 16.18 -25.34
CA VAL A 496 14.90 16.92 -26.01
C VAL A 496 15.07 16.93 -27.53
N SER A 497 16.31 16.86 -28.08
CA SER A 497 16.58 16.85 -29.52
C SER A 497 16.42 15.44 -30.15
N ILE A 498 16.59 14.35 -29.38
CA ILE A 498 16.41 12.97 -29.88
C ILE A 498 14.92 12.61 -30.04
N ALA A 499 14.02 13.33 -29.39
CA ALA A 499 12.57 13.14 -29.56
C ALA A 499 12.01 13.72 -30.89
N SER A 500 12.84 14.32 -31.76
CA SER A 500 12.41 14.99 -32.98
C SER A 500 13.01 14.44 -34.29
N THR A 501 13.51 13.20 -34.35
CA THR A 501 13.93 12.56 -35.61
C THR A 501 12.93 11.48 -36.07
N PRO A 502 12.67 11.40 -37.39
CA PRO A 502 11.55 10.61 -37.90
C PRO A 502 11.82 9.08 -37.93
N GLU A 503 10.72 8.39 -37.85
CA GLU A 503 10.54 6.93 -37.90
C GLU A 503 11.55 6.18 -38.80
N THR A 504 12.37 5.35 -38.17
CA THR A 504 12.98 4.22 -38.86
C THR A 504 12.07 3.01 -38.67
N LYS A 505 11.53 2.53 -39.78
CA LYS A 505 10.67 1.34 -39.86
C LYS A 505 11.39 0.14 -39.27
N VAL A 506 10.96 -0.31 -38.13
CA VAL A 506 11.26 -1.66 -37.66
C VAL A 506 10.29 -2.62 -38.34
N VAL A 507 10.81 -3.54 -39.14
CA VAL A 507 10.04 -4.60 -39.76
C VAL A 507 9.48 -5.50 -38.66
N GLY A 508 8.18 -5.36 -38.43
CA GLY A 508 7.47 -6.17 -37.44
C GLY A 508 7.24 -7.57 -37.96
N VAL A 509 7.66 -8.56 -37.23
CA VAL A 509 7.16 -9.92 -37.35
C VAL A 509 5.74 -9.91 -36.79
N LYS A 510 4.75 -10.18 -37.64
CA LYS A 510 3.34 -10.30 -37.22
C LYS A 510 3.18 -11.58 -36.39
N PRO A 511 2.53 -11.50 -35.21
CA PRO A 511 2.05 -12.72 -34.55
C PRO A 511 1.01 -13.45 -35.40
N SER A 512 0.98 -14.77 -35.32
CA SER A 512 0.04 -15.60 -36.03
C SER A 512 -1.42 -15.27 -35.68
N LEU A 513 -2.33 -15.45 -36.63
CA LEU A 513 -3.77 -15.18 -36.51
C LEU A 513 -4.47 -15.81 -35.30
N GLU A 514 -3.90 -16.88 -34.74
CA GLU A 514 -4.43 -17.55 -33.52
C GLU A 514 -4.23 -16.78 -32.22
N ALA A 515 -3.32 -15.78 -32.19
CA ALA A 515 -3.09 -14.95 -30.99
C ALA A 515 -3.99 -13.69 -30.96
N GLN A 516 -4.60 -13.29 -32.07
CA GLN A 516 -5.47 -12.11 -32.14
C GLN A 516 -6.92 -12.37 -31.75
N GLU A 517 -7.40 -13.63 -31.85
CA GLU A 517 -8.78 -13.98 -31.43
C GLU A 517 -8.97 -14.12 -29.90
N ARG A 518 -7.90 -14.03 -29.10
CA ARG A 518 -7.95 -14.19 -27.63
C ARG A 518 -7.94 -12.88 -26.82
N MET A 519 -8.02 -11.71 -27.48
CA MET A 519 -7.93 -10.41 -26.81
C MET A 519 -9.21 -9.55 -26.80
N GLU A 520 -10.35 -10.11 -27.15
CA GLU A 520 -11.64 -9.41 -26.94
C GLU A 520 -12.31 -9.92 -25.66
N SER A 521 -12.49 -9.02 -24.69
CA SER A 521 -13.17 -9.27 -23.43
C SER A 521 -14.67 -9.58 -23.67
N PRO A 522 -15.23 -10.70 -23.18
CA PRO A 522 -16.65 -10.94 -23.29
C PRO A 522 -17.41 -10.15 -22.19
N LYS A 523 -18.46 -9.47 -22.61
CA LYS A 523 -19.56 -9.01 -21.79
C LYS A 523 -20.18 -10.21 -21.09
N SER A 524 -20.56 -10.05 -19.80
CA SER A 524 -21.26 -11.05 -19.01
C SER A 524 -22.63 -11.37 -19.60
N THR A 525 -22.65 -12.36 -20.47
CA THR A 525 -23.85 -13.14 -20.84
C THR A 525 -23.39 -14.58 -20.89
N ILE A 526 -24.08 -15.46 -20.14
CA ILE A 526 -23.90 -16.90 -20.23
C ILE A 526 -23.91 -17.26 -21.73
N PRO A 527 -22.86 -17.89 -22.27
CA PRO A 527 -22.84 -18.27 -23.66
C PRO A 527 -24.05 -19.15 -23.96
N ALA A 528 -24.78 -18.86 -25.02
CA ALA A 528 -25.97 -19.63 -25.45
C ALA A 528 -25.68 -21.14 -25.66
N ASN A 529 -24.42 -21.55 -25.58
CA ASN A 529 -23.92 -22.93 -25.71
C ASN A 529 -23.09 -23.39 -24.49
N ALA A 530 -23.30 -22.84 -23.28
CA ALA A 530 -22.63 -23.35 -22.09
C ALA A 530 -22.96 -24.85 -21.90
N LYS A 531 -21.91 -25.63 -21.65
CA LYS A 531 -22.07 -27.02 -21.21
C LYS A 531 -22.53 -27.01 -19.75
N TYR A 532 -23.39 -27.95 -19.40
CA TYR A 532 -23.81 -28.14 -18.02
C TYR A 532 -23.31 -29.51 -17.54
N TYR A 533 -22.81 -29.52 -16.32
CA TYR A 533 -22.26 -30.70 -15.65
C TYR A 533 -22.98 -30.90 -14.33
N THR A 534 -23.28 -32.14 -13.94
CA THR A 534 -23.76 -32.43 -12.59
C THR A 534 -22.59 -32.47 -11.61
N GLU A 535 -22.87 -32.29 -10.31
CA GLU A 535 -21.82 -32.41 -9.29
C GLU A 535 -21.19 -33.82 -9.30
N GLU A 536 -21.98 -34.86 -9.61
CA GLU A 536 -21.51 -36.23 -9.72
C GLU A 536 -20.58 -36.45 -10.92
N GLU A 537 -20.79 -35.72 -12.02
CA GLU A 537 -19.86 -35.72 -13.15
C GLU A 537 -18.55 -35.04 -12.81
N VAL A 538 -18.60 -33.89 -12.15
CA VAL A 538 -17.38 -33.18 -11.72
C VAL A 538 -16.62 -34.01 -10.68
N ALA A 539 -17.34 -34.70 -9.76
CA ALA A 539 -16.72 -35.54 -8.75
C ALA A 539 -15.92 -36.73 -9.31
N GLN A 540 -16.09 -37.11 -10.57
CA GLN A 540 -15.25 -38.13 -11.24
C GLN A 540 -13.85 -37.63 -11.58
N HIS A 541 -13.68 -36.29 -11.76
CA HIS A 541 -12.41 -35.62 -12.10
C HIS A 541 -11.67 -35.20 -10.82
N ASN A 542 -11.29 -36.16 -9.96
CA ASN A 542 -10.81 -35.93 -8.59
C ASN A 542 -9.37 -36.43 -8.35
N SER A 543 -8.57 -36.57 -9.40
CA SER A 543 -7.17 -36.97 -9.32
C SER A 543 -6.22 -35.82 -9.70
N GLU A 544 -4.92 -36.03 -9.54
CA GLU A 544 -3.90 -35.05 -9.94
C GLU A 544 -3.72 -34.97 -11.46
N GLU A 545 -3.95 -36.09 -12.14
CA GLU A 545 -3.89 -36.21 -13.61
C GLU A 545 -5.19 -35.73 -14.27
N ASP A 546 -6.29 -35.67 -13.51
CA ASP A 546 -7.61 -35.26 -13.97
C ASP A 546 -8.36 -34.51 -12.87
N CYS A 547 -8.18 -33.20 -12.85
CA CYS A 547 -8.61 -32.30 -11.76
C CYS A 547 -9.54 -31.21 -12.27
N TRP A 548 -10.82 -31.34 -11.95
CA TRP A 548 -11.80 -30.28 -12.13
C TRP A 548 -12.22 -29.73 -10.77
N ILE A 549 -12.57 -28.44 -10.73
CA ILE A 549 -13.09 -27.80 -9.52
C ILE A 549 -14.34 -26.96 -9.84
N ILE A 550 -15.22 -26.82 -8.87
CA ILE A 550 -16.36 -25.91 -8.96
C ILE A 550 -16.04 -24.63 -8.16
N VAL A 551 -16.22 -23.47 -8.79
CA VAL A 551 -16.12 -22.16 -8.11
C VAL A 551 -17.29 -21.28 -8.54
N LYS A 552 -18.16 -20.88 -7.62
CA LYS A 552 -19.39 -20.09 -7.88
C LYS A 552 -20.34 -20.73 -8.91
N GLY A 553 -20.53 -22.04 -8.81
CA GLY A 553 -21.39 -22.79 -9.72
C GLY A 553 -20.82 -22.99 -11.13
N LYS A 554 -19.59 -22.59 -11.37
CA LYS A 554 -18.84 -22.76 -12.63
C LYS A 554 -17.82 -23.87 -12.49
N VAL A 555 -17.70 -24.69 -13.54
CA VAL A 555 -16.77 -25.81 -13.61
C VAL A 555 -15.49 -25.37 -14.33
N TYR A 556 -14.35 -25.67 -13.74
CA TYR A 556 -13.02 -25.35 -14.28
C TYR A 556 -12.16 -26.61 -14.41
N ASP A 557 -11.60 -26.83 -15.58
CA ASP A 557 -10.59 -27.87 -15.82
C ASP A 557 -9.19 -27.30 -15.54
N THR A 558 -8.61 -27.68 -14.42
CA THR A 558 -7.31 -27.16 -13.94
C THR A 558 -6.11 -27.97 -14.42
N ASN A 559 -6.29 -29.03 -15.22
CA ASN A 559 -5.22 -29.93 -15.64
C ASN A 559 -4.04 -29.23 -16.32
N ALA A 560 -4.32 -28.24 -17.19
CA ALA A 560 -3.26 -27.47 -17.86
C ALA A 560 -2.45 -26.63 -16.86
N TYR A 561 -3.13 -25.98 -15.91
CA TYR A 561 -2.50 -25.15 -14.88
C TYR A 561 -1.63 -25.97 -13.91
N LEU A 562 -2.07 -27.16 -13.56
CA LEU A 562 -1.31 -28.09 -12.71
C LEU A 562 -0.02 -28.56 -13.39
N LYS A 563 -0.05 -28.81 -14.71
CA LYS A 563 1.15 -29.20 -15.49
C LYS A 563 2.22 -28.11 -15.52
N GLU A 564 1.82 -26.84 -15.48
CA GLU A 564 2.73 -25.70 -15.46
C GLU A 564 3.37 -25.46 -14.08
N GLY A 565 2.78 -26.00 -13.00
CA GLY A 565 3.31 -25.91 -11.64
C GLY A 565 3.38 -24.49 -11.07
N LEU A 566 2.53 -23.59 -11.52
CA LEU A 566 2.59 -22.15 -11.22
C LEU A 566 1.85 -21.71 -9.95
N HIS A 567 1.18 -22.65 -9.25
CA HIS A 567 0.42 -22.30 -8.05
C HIS A 567 1.34 -22.00 -6.87
N PRO A 568 1.24 -20.82 -6.21
CA PRO A 568 2.13 -20.45 -5.10
C PRO A 568 2.09 -21.39 -3.88
N GLY A 569 0.95 -22.06 -3.66
CA GLY A 569 0.78 -23.07 -2.60
C GLY A 569 1.13 -24.50 -3.05
N GLY A 570 1.73 -24.68 -4.25
CA GLY A 570 1.98 -25.98 -4.87
C GLY A 570 0.71 -26.63 -5.44
N ASN A 571 0.89 -27.63 -6.31
CA ASN A 571 -0.21 -28.35 -6.98
C ASN A 571 -1.14 -29.06 -5.98
N ALA A 572 -0.61 -29.56 -4.87
CA ALA A 572 -1.37 -30.21 -3.83
C ALA A 572 -2.51 -29.36 -3.26
N SER A 573 -2.36 -28.02 -3.24
CA SER A 573 -3.40 -27.10 -2.76
C SER A 573 -4.63 -27.03 -3.70
N ILE A 574 -4.46 -27.34 -4.97
CA ILE A 574 -5.57 -27.44 -5.95
C ILE A 574 -6.16 -28.83 -5.93
N THR A 575 -5.29 -29.87 -6.04
CA THR A 575 -5.74 -31.27 -6.15
C THR A 575 -6.46 -31.80 -4.90
N MET A 576 -6.24 -31.18 -3.74
CA MET A 576 -7.02 -31.49 -2.52
C MET A 576 -8.51 -31.16 -2.63
N ASN A 577 -8.88 -30.31 -3.57
CA ASN A 577 -10.24 -29.87 -3.85
C ASN A 577 -10.75 -30.41 -5.20
N ALA A 578 -10.02 -31.34 -5.83
CA ALA A 578 -10.40 -31.92 -7.10
C ALA A 578 -11.77 -32.65 -7.00
N GLY A 579 -12.65 -32.37 -7.95
CA GLY A 579 -13.98 -32.96 -8.01
C GLY A 579 -15.03 -32.34 -7.07
N GLU A 580 -14.71 -31.26 -6.36
CA GLU A 580 -15.58 -30.67 -5.32
C GLU A 580 -15.88 -29.19 -5.60
N ASP A 581 -16.96 -28.66 -4.96
CA ASP A 581 -17.20 -27.21 -4.88
C ASP A 581 -16.23 -26.58 -3.88
N THR A 582 -15.27 -25.84 -4.41
CA THR A 582 -14.21 -25.15 -3.67
C THR A 582 -14.44 -23.65 -3.56
N THR A 583 -15.68 -23.16 -3.83
CA THR A 583 -15.99 -21.72 -3.82
C THR A 583 -15.53 -21.03 -2.54
N GLU A 584 -15.88 -21.57 -1.38
CA GLU A 584 -15.55 -20.99 -0.08
C GLU A 584 -14.03 -20.96 0.19
N ASP A 585 -13.35 -22.04 -0.14
CA ASP A 585 -11.89 -22.16 0.05
C ASP A 585 -11.13 -21.24 -0.91
N PHE A 586 -11.60 -21.14 -2.17
CA PHE A 586 -11.03 -20.25 -3.17
C PHE A 586 -11.19 -18.77 -2.78
N GLU A 587 -12.38 -18.38 -2.33
CA GLU A 587 -12.66 -16.99 -1.89
C GLU A 587 -11.87 -16.60 -0.63
N ALA A 588 -11.61 -17.55 0.27
CA ALA A 588 -10.94 -17.27 1.54
C ALA A 588 -9.45 -16.91 1.40
N VAL A 589 -8.77 -17.32 0.31
CA VAL A 589 -7.31 -17.16 0.15
C VAL A 589 -6.89 -16.43 -1.11
N HIS A 590 -7.73 -16.39 -2.17
CA HIS A 590 -7.31 -15.91 -3.47
C HIS A 590 -7.66 -14.44 -3.74
N SER A 591 -6.72 -13.73 -4.38
CA SER A 591 -6.87 -12.33 -4.78
C SER A 591 -7.60 -12.21 -6.13
N ALA A 592 -8.03 -10.99 -6.49
CA ALA A 592 -8.62 -10.70 -7.82
C ALA A 592 -7.72 -11.13 -9.00
N LYS A 593 -6.40 -11.21 -8.81
CA LYS A 593 -5.47 -11.74 -9.83
C LYS A 593 -5.69 -13.24 -10.05
N ALA A 594 -5.89 -14.01 -8.98
CA ALA A 594 -6.13 -15.45 -9.09
C ALA A 594 -7.46 -15.75 -9.79
N TRP A 595 -8.51 -14.94 -9.56
CA TRP A 595 -9.78 -15.03 -10.28
C TRP A 595 -9.58 -14.89 -11.81
N LYS A 596 -8.77 -13.93 -12.25
CA LYS A 596 -8.42 -13.76 -13.67
C LYS A 596 -7.60 -14.92 -14.22
N GLN A 597 -6.76 -15.52 -13.41
CA GLN A 597 -5.96 -16.69 -13.80
C GLN A 597 -6.81 -17.95 -13.91
N LEU A 598 -7.95 -18.03 -13.20
CA LEU A 598 -8.89 -19.14 -13.25
C LEU A 598 -9.78 -19.09 -14.51
N GLU A 599 -10.16 -17.88 -14.99
CA GLU A 599 -11.08 -17.70 -16.14
C GLU A 599 -10.74 -18.51 -17.40
N PRO A 600 -9.48 -18.67 -17.84
CA PRO A 600 -9.12 -19.45 -19.02
C PRO A 600 -9.46 -20.95 -18.93
N TYR A 601 -9.64 -21.46 -17.72
CA TYR A 601 -9.89 -22.89 -17.45
C TYR A 601 -11.38 -23.23 -17.29
N TYR A 602 -12.27 -22.26 -17.52
CA TYR A 602 -13.71 -22.44 -17.49
C TYR A 602 -14.20 -23.38 -18.59
N ILE A 603 -14.98 -24.40 -18.23
CA ILE A 603 -15.51 -25.40 -19.16
C ILE A 603 -17.05 -25.51 -19.15
N GLY A 604 -17.75 -24.98 -18.15
CA GLY A 604 -19.22 -25.03 -18.09
C GLY A 604 -19.80 -24.63 -16.73
N GLU A 605 -21.11 -24.80 -16.57
CA GLU A 605 -21.87 -24.47 -15.35
C GLU A 605 -22.34 -25.76 -14.66
N VAL A 606 -22.52 -25.69 -13.33
CA VAL A 606 -23.15 -26.80 -12.58
C VAL A 606 -24.66 -26.72 -12.73
N GLY A 607 -25.30 -27.81 -13.13
CA GLY A 607 -26.76 -27.90 -13.20
C GLY A 607 -27.29 -28.66 -14.40
N VAL A 608 -28.60 -28.65 -14.58
CA VAL A 608 -29.29 -29.30 -15.72
C VAL A 608 -29.71 -28.21 -16.72
N LYS A 609 -29.48 -28.44 -18.01
CA LYS A 609 -29.88 -27.53 -19.10
C LYS A 609 -31.35 -27.13 -18.97
N PRO A 610 -31.74 -25.84 -18.92
CA PRO A 610 -33.12 -25.42 -18.83
C PRO A 610 -33.90 -25.93 -20.03
N SER A 611 -34.89 -26.81 -19.80
CA SER A 611 -35.85 -27.19 -20.83
C SER A 611 -36.85 -26.05 -20.99
N SER A 612 -37.04 -25.60 -22.23
CA SER A 612 -38.09 -24.64 -22.59
C SER A 612 -39.46 -25.27 -22.43
N SER A 613 -40.10 -25.12 -21.26
CA SER A 613 -41.53 -25.19 -21.10
C SER A 613 -41.97 -24.55 -19.79
N SER A 614 -42.87 -23.58 -19.94
CA SER A 614 -43.56 -22.90 -18.87
C SER A 614 -44.45 -23.89 -18.08
N HIS A 615 -44.33 -23.89 -16.76
CA HIS A 615 -45.53 -23.90 -15.88
C HIS A 615 -45.08 -23.69 -14.40
N THR A 616 -45.69 -22.67 -13.85
CA THR A 616 -45.70 -22.31 -12.41
C THR A 616 -46.42 -23.37 -11.58
N SER A 617 -45.88 -23.71 -10.42
CA SER A 617 -46.69 -23.73 -9.18
C SER A 617 -45.88 -24.19 -7.97
N ASP A 618 -45.92 -23.35 -6.97
CA ASP A 618 -45.85 -23.56 -5.54
C ASP A 618 -45.67 -24.99 -5.01
N VAL A 619 -44.52 -25.28 -4.42
CA VAL A 619 -44.36 -26.12 -3.21
C VAL A 619 -42.99 -25.84 -2.58
N THR A 620 -42.88 -24.85 -1.74
CA THR A 620 -41.74 -24.70 -0.80
C THR A 620 -42.17 -23.87 0.41
N SER A 621 -42.94 -24.41 1.30
CA SER A 621 -43.19 -23.75 2.59
C SER A 621 -43.51 -24.66 3.76
N SER A 622 -43.03 -25.89 3.82
CA SER A 622 -43.31 -26.76 4.96
C SER A 622 -42.19 -27.58 5.57
N ILE A 623 -40.94 -27.38 5.15
CA ILE A 623 -39.78 -28.12 5.74
C ILE A 623 -38.81 -27.20 6.53
N ALA A 624 -38.96 -25.89 6.46
CA ALA A 624 -38.02 -24.96 7.14
C ALA A 624 -38.35 -24.68 8.63
N SER A 625 -39.49 -25.14 9.16
CA SER A 625 -39.95 -24.83 10.54
C SER A 625 -39.57 -25.86 11.59
N SER A 626 -39.30 -27.12 11.21
CA SER A 626 -39.01 -28.19 12.19
C SER A 626 -37.50 -28.39 12.51
N VAL A 627 -36.60 -27.92 11.64
CA VAL A 627 -35.16 -28.02 11.86
C VAL A 627 -34.65 -26.85 12.72
N GLY A 628 -35.34 -25.72 12.75
CA GLY A 628 -34.96 -24.52 13.49
C GLY A 628 -35.14 -24.62 15.02
N GLU A 629 -36.07 -25.41 15.51
CA GLU A 629 -36.35 -25.51 16.95
C GLU A 629 -35.43 -26.51 17.66
N VAL A 630 -35.11 -27.63 17.02
CA VAL A 630 -34.15 -28.62 17.58
C VAL A 630 -32.75 -28.04 17.66
N ALA A 631 -32.34 -27.23 16.67
CA ALA A 631 -31.02 -26.58 16.69
C ALA A 631 -30.93 -25.45 17.74
N LYS A 632 -32.04 -24.80 18.12
CA LYS A 632 -32.06 -23.82 19.21
C LYS A 632 -31.98 -24.47 20.59
N GLU A 633 -32.64 -25.60 20.81
CA GLU A 633 -32.63 -26.34 22.10
C GLU A 633 -31.25 -26.96 22.36
N VAL A 634 -30.54 -27.46 21.34
CA VAL A 634 -29.20 -28.02 21.47
C VAL A 634 -28.22 -26.90 21.79
N LYS A 635 -28.32 -25.73 21.10
CA LYS A 635 -27.48 -24.55 21.37
C LYS A 635 -27.73 -23.91 22.74
N GLU A 636 -28.94 -23.97 23.29
CA GLU A 636 -29.23 -23.48 24.65
C GLU A 636 -28.77 -24.45 25.75
N LYS A 637 -28.75 -25.76 25.51
CA LYS A 637 -28.21 -26.74 26.45
C LYS A 637 -26.68 -26.73 26.48
N GLU A 638 -26.02 -26.48 25.34
CA GLU A 638 -24.56 -26.31 25.26
C GLU A 638 -24.09 -25.01 25.92
N LYS A 639 -24.85 -23.91 25.86
CA LYS A 639 -24.53 -22.67 26.55
C LYS A 639 -24.55 -22.74 28.08
N LYS A 640 -25.27 -23.69 28.68
CA LYS A 640 -25.35 -23.81 30.14
C LYS A 640 -24.18 -24.52 30.80
N ASN A 641 -23.31 -25.19 30.05
CA ASN A 641 -22.16 -25.94 30.58
C ASN A 641 -20.77 -25.35 30.16
N LYS A 642 -20.71 -24.20 29.46
CA LYS A 642 -19.44 -23.56 29.10
C LYS A 642 -18.96 -22.70 30.28
N LYS A 643 -17.73 -22.97 30.76
CA LYS A 643 -16.96 -21.99 31.56
C LYS A 643 -16.82 -20.73 30.71
N MET A 644 -17.55 -19.68 31.08
CA MET A 644 -17.37 -18.36 30.44
C MET A 644 -16.08 -17.75 31.02
N TYR A 645 -15.04 -17.69 30.19
CA TYR A 645 -13.85 -16.88 30.47
C TYR A 645 -14.14 -15.41 30.13
N PRO A 646 -13.55 -14.44 30.89
CA PRO A 646 -13.65 -13.03 30.49
C PRO A 646 -13.05 -12.86 29.10
N PRO A 647 -13.55 -11.92 28.30
CA PRO A 647 -13.04 -11.70 26.97
C PRO A 647 -11.54 -11.35 27.01
N THR A 648 -10.73 -12.17 26.38
CA THR A 648 -9.30 -11.89 26.21
C THR A 648 -9.15 -10.58 25.45
N PRO A 649 -8.26 -9.64 25.86
CA PRO A 649 -8.08 -8.39 25.17
C PRO A 649 -7.77 -8.60 23.69
N THR A 650 -8.37 -7.76 22.83
CA THR A 650 -8.23 -7.87 21.36
C THR A 650 -7.50 -6.69 20.74
N THR A 651 -7.20 -5.64 21.53
CA THR A 651 -6.60 -4.40 21.02
C THR A 651 -5.45 -3.92 21.89
N GLY A 652 -4.43 -3.34 21.27
CA GLY A 652 -3.29 -2.68 21.94
C GLY A 652 -2.10 -3.63 22.22
N ASN A 653 -1.13 -3.13 23.00
CA ASN A 653 0.00 -3.93 23.50
C ASN A 653 -0.46 -4.81 24.68
N VAL A 654 -1.00 -5.97 24.36
CA VAL A 654 -1.45 -6.95 25.34
C VAL A 654 -0.30 -7.88 25.71
N ASP A 655 -0.12 -8.15 27.00
CA ASP A 655 0.73 -9.24 27.50
C ASP A 655 -0.19 -10.36 27.99
N LEU A 656 -0.31 -11.43 27.19
CA LEU A 656 -1.22 -12.54 27.48
C LEU A 656 -0.83 -13.30 28.77
N VAL A 657 0.45 -13.51 29.03
CA VAL A 657 0.91 -14.20 30.24
C VAL A 657 0.53 -13.39 31.46
N LYS A 658 0.80 -12.09 31.47
CA LYS A 658 0.43 -11.17 32.54
C LYS A 658 -1.08 -11.10 32.71
N HIS A 659 -1.84 -11.01 31.62
CA HIS A 659 -3.30 -10.98 31.67
C HIS A 659 -3.88 -12.24 32.36
N TRP A 660 -3.37 -13.42 32.02
CA TRP A 660 -3.80 -14.67 32.65
C TRP A 660 -3.39 -14.77 34.12
N GLN A 661 -2.19 -14.28 34.47
CA GLN A 661 -1.72 -14.23 35.84
C GLN A 661 -2.59 -13.30 36.73
N GLU A 662 -2.98 -12.14 36.17
CA GLU A 662 -3.83 -11.17 36.88
C GLU A 662 -5.29 -11.63 37.03
N ASN A 663 -5.74 -12.58 36.21
CA ASN A 663 -7.10 -13.16 36.25
C ASN A 663 -7.11 -14.64 36.64
N LYS A 664 -6.20 -15.00 37.52
CA LYS A 664 -6.02 -16.39 38.01
C LYS A 664 -7.29 -17.00 38.60
N ASP A 665 -8.11 -16.20 39.26
CA ASP A 665 -9.41 -16.62 39.83
C ASP A 665 -10.36 -17.19 38.76
N VAL A 666 -10.19 -16.81 37.50
CA VAL A 666 -11.03 -17.22 36.36
C VAL A 666 -10.38 -18.35 35.57
N TYR A 667 -9.09 -18.20 35.25
CA TYR A 667 -8.36 -19.19 34.44
C TYR A 667 -7.82 -20.38 35.25
N GLY A 668 -7.77 -20.25 36.57
CA GLY A 668 -7.22 -21.24 37.49
C GLY A 668 -5.69 -21.23 37.52
N ASP A 669 -5.12 -22.18 38.33
CA ASP A 669 -3.68 -22.41 38.37
C ASP A 669 -3.21 -23.18 37.12
N VAL A 670 -2.93 -22.41 36.03
CA VAL A 670 -2.43 -22.96 34.78
C VAL A 670 -0.94 -22.64 34.66
N VAL A 671 -0.16 -23.59 34.20
CA VAL A 671 1.26 -23.43 33.90
C VAL A 671 1.38 -22.52 32.65
N LEU A 672 2.16 -21.44 32.75
CA LEU A 672 2.26 -20.40 31.71
C LEU A 672 3.73 -20.19 31.32
N GLY A 673 3.93 -19.52 30.18
CA GLY A 673 5.24 -19.08 29.72
C GLY A 673 6.23 -20.24 29.46
N GLU A 674 7.48 -20.09 29.89
CA GLU A 674 8.56 -21.08 29.64
C GLU A 674 8.26 -22.46 30.20
N GLU A 675 7.58 -22.58 31.33
CA GLU A 675 7.21 -23.84 31.90
C GLU A 675 6.16 -24.59 31.06
N ALA A 676 5.19 -23.84 30.48
CA ALA A 676 4.22 -24.40 29.52
C ALA A 676 4.91 -24.82 28.21
N GLU A 677 5.89 -24.04 27.76
CA GLU A 677 6.72 -24.37 26.60
C GLU A 677 7.51 -25.66 26.81
N ALA A 678 8.11 -25.84 28.01
CA ALA A 678 8.84 -27.06 28.38
C ALA A 678 7.95 -28.32 28.32
N LEU A 679 6.74 -28.22 28.87
CA LEU A 679 5.79 -29.34 28.81
C LEU A 679 5.30 -29.66 27.39
N ALA A 680 5.12 -28.63 26.54
CA ALA A 680 4.79 -28.83 25.15
C ALA A 680 5.95 -29.51 24.38
N PHE A 681 7.18 -29.09 24.65
CA PHE A 681 8.38 -29.71 24.09
C PHE A 681 8.49 -31.19 24.44
N ASP A 682 8.30 -31.57 25.72
CA ASP A 682 8.38 -32.97 26.16
C ASP A 682 7.35 -33.86 25.44
N ARG A 683 6.12 -33.35 25.23
CA ARG A 683 5.10 -34.05 24.41
C ARG A 683 5.48 -34.18 22.95
N MET A 684 6.01 -33.12 22.36
CA MET A 684 6.48 -33.13 20.98
C MET A 684 7.63 -34.10 20.76
N TRP A 685 8.61 -34.13 21.68
CA TRP A 685 9.76 -35.05 21.64
C TRP A 685 9.32 -36.51 21.79
N ALA A 686 8.39 -36.77 22.71
CA ALA A 686 7.78 -38.09 22.86
C ALA A 686 7.08 -38.55 21.58
N GLY A 687 6.30 -37.65 20.93
CA GLY A 687 5.62 -37.95 19.66
C GLY A 687 6.58 -38.20 18.49
N ALA A 688 7.76 -37.55 18.47
CA ALA A 688 8.79 -37.77 17.46
C ALA A 688 9.41 -39.17 17.51
N SER A 689 9.49 -39.74 18.71
CA SER A 689 10.10 -41.03 18.96
C SER A 689 9.20 -42.25 18.67
N HIS A 690 7.89 -42.00 18.39
CA HIS A 690 6.94 -43.05 18.06
C HIS A 690 6.82 -43.22 16.54
N PRO A 691 6.98 -44.41 15.98
CA PRO A 691 6.78 -44.65 14.55
C PRO A 691 5.29 -44.48 14.21
N VAL A 692 5.03 -43.91 13.06
CA VAL A 692 3.68 -43.86 12.47
C VAL A 692 3.26 -45.28 12.11
N ASP A 693 2.12 -45.74 12.68
CA ASP A 693 1.54 -47.06 12.39
C ASP A 693 0.08 -46.91 11.96
N ASP A 694 -0.10 -46.67 10.64
CA ASP A 694 -1.45 -46.49 10.05
C ASP A 694 -2.35 -47.74 10.20
N ALA A 695 -1.79 -48.91 10.49
CA ALA A 695 -2.57 -50.13 10.70
C ALA A 695 -3.16 -50.17 12.10
N LYS A 696 -2.54 -49.53 13.09
CA LYS A 696 -2.98 -49.52 14.47
C LYS A 696 -3.66 -48.21 14.85
N ASN A 697 -3.19 -47.09 14.31
CA ASN A 697 -3.59 -45.74 14.72
C ASN A 697 -4.20 -45.02 13.53
N PRO A 698 -5.53 -44.80 13.45
CA PRO A 698 -6.15 -44.06 12.38
C PRO A 698 -5.71 -42.59 12.38
N ARG A 699 -5.70 -41.95 11.22
CA ARG A 699 -5.34 -40.56 11.07
C ARG A 699 -6.49 -39.66 11.53
N GLY A 700 -6.21 -38.69 12.37
CA GLY A 700 -7.20 -37.74 12.91
C GLY A 700 -7.44 -36.51 12.05
N CYS A 701 -6.69 -36.35 10.93
CA CYS A 701 -6.86 -35.24 9.98
C CYS A 701 -7.06 -35.77 8.56
N SER A 702 -7.69 -34.98 7.69
CA SER A 702 -7.99 -35.34 6.30
C SER A 702 -7.60 -34.25 5.33
N ALA A 703 -6.87 -34.58 4.29
CA ALA A 703 -6.53 -33.63 3.22
C ALA A 703 -7.76 -33.24 2.37
N LYS A 704 -8.81 -34.04 2.35
CA LYS A 704 -10.01 -33.82 1.53
C LYS A 704 -11.18 -33.19 2.29
N LYS A 705 -11.27 -33.36 3.61
CA LYS A 705 -12.45 -32.91 4.41
C LYS A 705 -12.05 -32.00 5.55
N TRP A 706 -12.86 -30.99 5.80
CA TRP A 706 -12.80 -30.19 7.03
C TRP A 706 -13.32 -31.00 8.20
N ILE A 707 -12.50 -31.12 9.24
CA ILE A 707 -12.83 -31.84 10.46
C ILE A 707 -12.92 -30.85 11.61
N PRO A 708 -14.07 -30.68 12.25
CA PRO A 708 -14.20 -29.83 13.43
C PRO A 708 -13.51 -30.50 14.63
N LEU A 709 -12.36 -29.95 15.06
CA LEU A 709 -11.64 -30.43 16.23
C LEU A 709 -11.94 -29.53 17.44
N LYS A 710 -12.10 -30.16 18.62
CA LYS A 710 -12.38 -29.46 19.86
C LYS A 710 -11.09 -28.90 20.48
N ILE A 711 -11.13 -27.66 20.98
CA ILE A 711 -10.03 -27.09 21.77
C ILE A 711 -10.00 -27.77 23.11
N GLU A 712 -8.97 -28.58 23.34
CA GLU A 712 -8.70 -29.28 24.62
C GLU A 712 -8.02 -28.33 25.61
N LYS A 713 -7.00 -27.57 25.09
CA LYS A 713 -6.20 -26.66 25.91
C LYS A 713 -5.82 -25.42 25.08
N LYS A 714 -5.82 -24.26 25.76
CA LYS A 714 -5.29 -23.01 25.27
C LYS A 714 -4.47 -22.35 26.36
N VAL A 715 -3.18 -22.10 26.11
CA VAL A 715 -2.25 -21.65 27.15
C VAL A 715 -1.34 -20.54 26.57
N PRO A 716 -1.21 -19.38 27.21
CA PRO A 716 -0.19 -18.38 26.84
C PRO A 716 1.23 -18.87 27.04
N LEU A 717 2.07 -18.76 26.00
CA LEU A 717 3.51 -19.05 26.04
C LEU A 717 4.34 -17.78 26.17
N SER A 718 3.88 -16.66 25.61
CA SER A 718 4.56 -15.37 25.70
C SER A 718 3.52 -14.24 25.69
N HIS A 719 3.99 -12.99 25.67
CA HIS A 719 3.11 -11.81 25.63
C HIS A 719 2.07 -11.82 24.50
N ASP A 720 2.37 -12.46 23.37
CA ASP A 720 1.51 -12.49 22.19
C ASP A 720 1.43 -13.88 21.52
N CYS A 721 1.81 -14.95 22.23
CA CYS A 721 1.82 -16.31 21.69
C CYS A 721 1.05 -17.26 22.58
N ILE A 722 0.26 -18.15 21.96
CA ILE A 722 -0.50 -19.21 22.63
C ILE A 722 -0.08 -20.58 22.12
N LEU A 723 -0.14 -21.58 23.01
CA LEU A 723 -0.24 -22.99 22.67
C LEU A 723 -1.73 -23.33 22.52
N LEU A 724 -2.09 -23.85 21.36
CA LEU A 724 -3.44 -24.34 21.07
C LEU A 724 -3.37 -25.84 20.85
N ARG A 725 -4.01 -26.63 21.74
CA ARG A 725 -4.10 -28.09 21.66
C ARG A 725 -5.52 -28.48 21.27
N LEU A 726 -5.65 -29.19 20.15
CA LEU A 726 -6.90 -29.67 19.62
C LEU A 726 -7.00 -31.17 19.81
N GLN A 727 -8.13 -31.65 20.31
CA GLN A 727 -8.43 -33.04 20.54
C GLN A 727 -8.78 -33.75 19.24
N LEU A 728 -8.11 -34.85 18.92
CA LEU A 728 -8.50 -35.74 17.82
C LEU A 728 -9.73 -36.58 18.21
N GLU A 729 -10.31 -37.28 17.25
CA GLU A 729 -11.56 -38.03 17.41
C GLU A 729 -11.51 -39.06 18.55
N SER A 730 -10.37 -39.72 18.75
CA SER A 730 -10.11 -40.57 19.90
C SER A 730 -8.65 -40.49 20.34
N PRO A 731 -8.32 -41.02 21.57
CA PRO A 731 -6.95 -41.09 22.05
C PRO A 731 -6.01 -41.93 21.20
N GLU A 732 -6.55 -42.84 20.39
CA GLU A 732 -5.80 -43.74 19.52
C GLU A 732 -5.48 -43.10 18.16
N HIS A 733 -6.15 -41.98 17.80
CA HIS A 733 -5.87 -41.29 16.54
C HIS A 733 -4.50 -40.62 16.62
N GLN A 734 -3.72 -40.75 15.55
CA GLN A 734 -2.45 -40.06 15.37
C GLN A 734 -2.62 -38.82 14.47
N VAL A 735 -1.72 -37.85 14.58
CA VAL A 735 -1.73 -36.69 13.68
C VAL A 735 -1.52 -37.16 12.25
N GLY A 736 -0.61 -38.09 12.01
CA GLY A 736 -0.38 -38.73 10.70
C GLY A 736 0.09 -37.80 9.62
N MET A 737 0.85 -36.77 9.99
CA MET A 737 1.29 -35.71 9.09
C MET A 737 2.77 -35.86 8.76
N PRO A 738 3.17 -36.01 7.51
CA PRO A 738 4.59 -36.02 7.11
C PRO A 738 5.35 -34.76 7.55
N VAL A 739 6.59 -34.93 8.00
CA VAL A 739 7.46 -33.80 8.36
C VAL A 739 7.69 -32.92 7.13
N GLY A 740 7.46 -31.63 7.27
CA GLY A 740 7.53 -30.67 6.16
C GLY A 740 6.17 -30.24 5.62
N GLN A 741 5.07 -30.87 6.08
CA GLN A 741 3.72 -30.48 5.71
C GLN A 741 3.04 -29.66 6.82
N HIS A 742 1.87 -29.09 6.51
CA HIS A 742 1.08 -28.25 7.41
C HIS A 742 -0.42 -28.60 7.34
N LEU A 743 -1.19 -28.01 8.25
CA LEU A 743 -2.65 -28.09 8.29
C LEU A 743 -3.24 -26.70 8.08
N TYR A 744 -4.41 -26.61 7.44
CA TYR A 744 -5.21 -25.40 7.42
C TYR A 744 -6.14 -25.36 8.64
N LEU A 745 -6.19 -24.19 9.29
CA LEU A 745 -7.21 -23.83 10.26
C LEU A 745 -8.18 -22.83 9.64
N ARG A 746 -9.49 -23.02 9.86
CA ARG A 746 -10.54 -22.15 9.32
C ARG A 746 -11.49 -21.69 10.43
N GLY A 747 -11.88 -20.42 10.37
CA GLY A 747 -12.86 -19.82 11.28
C GLY A 747 -13.63 -18.69 10.63
N GLU A 748 -14.48 -18.00 11.40
CA GLU A 748 -15.26 -16.86 10.93
C GLU A 748 -14.90 -15.59 11.71
N TRP A 749 -14.47 -14.54 11.03
CA TRP A 749 -14.12 -13.26 11.63
C TRP A 749 -14.89 -12.12 10.96
N LYS A 750 -15.65 -11.36 11.77
CA LYS A 750 -16.50 -10.24 11.30
C LYS A 750 -17.40 -10.64 10.10
N GLY A 751 -18.01 -11.84 10.16
CA GLY A 751 -18.93 -12.34 9.14
C GLY A 751 -18.26 -12.86 7.86
N ARG A 752 -16.91 -13.05 7.87
CA ARG A 752 -16.17 -13.63 6.73
C ARG A 752 -15.43 -14.88 7.15
N LYS A 753 -15.49 -15.92 6.34
CA LYS A 753 -14.65 -17.11 6.52
C LYS A 753 -13.19 -16.73 6.26
N VAL A 754 -12.31 -17.15 7.16
CA VAL A 754 -10.86 -16.92 7.07
C VAL A 754 -10.13 -18.20 7.35
N MET A 755 -9.14 -18.55 6.54
CA MET A 755 -8.29 -19.71 6.78
C MET A 755 -6.81 -19.37 6.59
N ARG A 756 -5.94 -20.09 7.30
CA ARG A 756 -4.48 -19.98 7.18
C ARG A 756 -3.81 -21.32 7.41
N ALA A 757 -2.67 -21.51 6.75
CA ALA A 757 -1.77 -22.63 6.97
C ALA A 757 -1.03 -22.46 8.30
N TYR A 758 -0.98 -23.55 9.08
CA TYR A 758 -0.20 -23.64 10.31
C TYR A 758 0.54 -24.99 10.36
N THR A 759 1.83 -24.93 10.66
CA THR A 759 2.61 -26.14 10.93
C THR A 759 2.45 -26.50 12.39
N PRO A 760 1.91 -27.68 12.72
CA PRO A 760 1.82 -28.16 14.11
C PRO A 760 3.18 -28.27 14.76
N SER A 761 3.25 -28.01 16.05
CA SER A 761 4.40 -28.35 16.88
C SER A 761 4.39 -29.84 17.29
N SER A 762 3.25 -30.53 17.26
CA SER A 762 3.19 -31.97 17.42
C SER A 762 3.63 -32.73 16.17
N LEU A 763 4.31 -33.87 16.31
CA LEU A 763 4.82 -34.70 15.22
C LEU A 763 3.93 -35.93 14.95
N ASN A 764 4.27 -36.66 13.91
CA ASN A 764 3.48 -37.78 13.36
C ASN A 764 2.99 -38.79 14.40
N GLY A 765 3.81 -39.18 15.34
CA GLY A 765 3.50 -40.18 16.35
C GLY A 765 2.74 -39.63 17.57
N THR A 766 2.34 -38.36 17.56
CA THR A 766 1.52 -37.80 18.65
C THR A 766 0.12 -38.37 18.58
N LEU A 767 -0.36 -38.99 19.70
CA LEU A 767 -1.68 -39.57 19.76
C LEU A 767 -2.69 -38.68 20.48
N GLY A 768 -3.95 -38.75 20.08
CA GLY A 768 -5.10 -38.12 20.69
C GLY A 768 -5.23 -36.61 20.53
N ALA A 769 -4.18 -35.92 20.07
CA ALA A 769 -4.25 -34.48 19.93
C ALA A 769 -3.25 -33.93 18.89
N VAL A 770 -3.52 -32.72 18.38
CA VAL A 770 -2.59 -31.91 17.60
C VAL A 770 -2.36 -30.57 18.27
N GLU A 771 -1.11 -30.11 18.35
CA GLU A 771 -0.72 -28.88 19.01
C GLU A 771 -0.15 -27.85 18.02
N PHE A 772 -0.47 -26.56 18.25
CA PHE A 772 0.02 -25.44 17.47
C PHE A 772 0.57 -24.35 18.39
N VAL A 773 1.69 -23.75 18.00
CA VAL A 773 2.20 -22.53 18.59
C VAL A 773 1.79 -21.36 17.67
N ILE A 774 0.91 -20.50 18.17
CA ILE A 774 0.26 -19.46 17.37
C ILE A 774 0.55 -18.08 17.95
N LYS A 775 1.18 -17.22 17.15
CA LYS A 775 1.34 -15.80 17.47
C LYS A 775 0.04 -15.04 17.18
N ILE A 776 -0.43 -14.30 18.16
CA ILE A 776 -1.63 -13.47 18.04
C ILE A 776 -1.22 -12.07 17.56
N TYR A 777 -1.74 -11.67 16.41
CA TYR A 777 -1.54 -10.34 15.85
C TYR A 777 -2.72 -9.46 16.27
N PHE A 778 -2.55 -8.73 17.37
CA PHE A 778 -3.59 -7.87 17.92
C PHE A 778 -3.85 -6.64 17.04
N SER A 779 -5.11 -6.18 17.02
CA SER A 779 -5.47 -4.91 16.38
C SER A 779 -4.76 -3.74 17.06
N GLY A 780 -4.16 -2.84 16.29
CA GLY A 780 -3.41 -1.68 16.78
C GLY A 780 -1.99 -1.99 17.30
N ALA A 781 -1.56 -3.27 17.35
CA ALA A 781 -0.21 -3.64 17.81
C ALA A 781 0.86 -3.45 16.73
N ASN A 782 0.48 -3.31 15.48
CA ASN A 782 1.39 -3.12 14.35
C ASN A 782 0.81 -2.08 13.39
N GLU A 783 1.53 -0.98 13.19
CA GLU A 783 1.10 0.11 12.32
C GLU A 783 0.90 -0.31 10.85
N ASN A 784 1.65 -1.32 10.39
CA ASN A 784 1.51 -1.86 9.04
C ASN A 784 0.28 -2.78 8.87
N TYR A 785 -0.26 -3.28 9.98
CA TYR A 785 -1.42 -4.17 10.02
C TYR A 785 -2.35 -3.74 11.17
N PRO A 786 -2.99 -2.57 11.07
CA PRO A 786 -3.77 -1.99 12.16
C PRO A 786 -4.97 -2.86 12.58
N GLU A 787 -5.54 -3.62 11.65
CA GLU A 787 -6.62 -4.56 11.95
C GLU A 787 -6.13 -5.84 12.66
N GLY A 788 -4.82 -6.08 12.68
CA GLY A 788 -4.23 -7.31 13.19
C GLY A 788 -4.51 -8.54 12.32
N GLY A 789 -4.30 -9.72 12.87
CA GLY A 789 -4.50 -10.99 12.16
C GLY A 789 -5.93 -11.52 12.34
N ALA A 790 -6.75 -11.56 11.30
CA ALA A 790 -8.14 -11.96 11.37
C ALA A 790 -8.33 -13.35 12.03
N LEU A 791 -7.65 -14.39 11.51
CA LEU A 791 -7.78 -15.73 12.07
C LEU A 791 -7.15 -15.84 13.48
N THR A 792 -6.00 -15.20 13.73
CA THR A 792 -5.34 -15.29 15.04
C THR A 792 -6.14 -14.60 16.14
N GLN A 793 -6.83 -13.49 15.84
CA GLN A 793 -7.76 -12.85 16.77
C GLN A 793 -9.02 -13.69 17.00
N TYR A 794 -9.53 -14.36 15.96
CA TYR A 794 -10.62 -15.34 16.12
C TYR A 794 -10.19 -16.46 17.06
N LEU A 795 -9.03 -17.10 16.84
CA LEU A 795 -8.50 -18.14 17.70
C LEU A 795 -8.28 -17.66 19.15
N ASN A 796 -7.90 -16.39 19.31
CA ASN A 796 -7.74 -15.78 20.63
C ASN A 796 -9.07 -15.61 21.38
N GLN A 797 -10.20 -15.48 20.69
CA GLN A 797 -11.54 -15.37 21.29
C GLN A 797 -12.16 -16.74 21.65
N LEU A 798 -11.68 -17.83 21.00
CA LEU A 798 -12.16 -19.17 21.31
C LEU A 798 -11.70 -19.62 22.69
N ASN A 799 -12.52 -20.43 23.33
CA ASN A 799 -12.28 -21.00 24.66
C ASN A 799 -12.07 -22.52 24.57
N GLU A 800 -11.55 -23.10 25.63
CA GLU A 800 -11.51 -24.58 25.81
C GLU A 800 -12.94 -25.12 25.68
N GLY A 801 -13.11 -26.13 24.83
CA GLY A 801 -14.42 -26.72 24.50
C GLY A 801 -15.04 -26.18 23.20
N ASP A 802 -14.60 -25.07 22.65
CA ASP A 802 -14.99 -24.61 21.32
C ASP A 802 -14.37 -25.48 20.23
N THR A 803 -14.86 -25.38 19.01
CA THR A 803 -14.36 -26.15 17.87
C THR A 803 -13.73 -25.24 16.81
N ILE A 804 -12.73 -25.76 16.12
CA ILE A 804 -12.10 -25.15 14.96
C ILE A 804 -12.04 -26.16 13.82
N ASP A 805 -12.34 -25.74 12.60
CA ASP A 805 -12.23 -26.57 11.42
C ASP A 805 -10.78 -26.75 11.00
N VAL A 806 -10.35 -28.00 10.79
CA VAL A 806 -9.00 -28.39 10.40
C VAL A 806 -9.05 -29.21 9.12
N LYS A 807 -8.16 -28.92 8.15
CA LYS A 807 -8.00 -29.68 6.90
C LYS A 807 -6.52 -29.88 6.61
N GLY A 808 -6.13 -31.05 6.15
CA GLY A 808 -4.74 -31.42 5.81
C GLY A 808 -4.44 -32.86 6.26
N PRO A 809 -3.21 -33.35 6.10
CA PRO A 809 -1.98 -32.63 5.80
C PRO A 809 -1.83 -32.22 4.32
N VAL A 810 -1.19 -31.07 4.11
CA VAL A 810 -0.87 -30.53 2.79
C VAL A 810 0.52 -29.89 2.81
N GLY A 811 1.15 -29.78 1.64
CA GLY A 811 2.47 -29.19 1.46
C GLY A 811 3.29 -29.97 0.44
N HIS A 812 4.28 -29.31 -0.16
CA HIS A 812 5.10 -29.85 -1.23
C HIS A 812 6.44 -30.43 -0.74
N ILE A 813 6.78 -30.21 0.54
CA ILE A 813 8.02 -30.68 1.15
C ILE A 813 7.71 -31.85 2.09
N VAL A 814 8.50 -32.93 1.98
CA VAL A 814 8.48 -34.05 2.93
C VAL A 814 9.92 -34.41 3.26
N TYR A 815 10.24 -34.43 4.56
CA TYR A 815 11.50 -34.92 5.08
C TYR A 815 11.30 -36.31 5.66
N GLU A 816 12.12 -37.26 5.17
CA GLU A 816 12.24 -38.59 5.73
C GLU A 816 13.62 -38.77 6.38
N ASN A 817 13.70 -39.58 7.39
CA ASN A 817 14.94 -39.79 8.18
C ASN A 817 16.16 -40.14 7.32
N GLY A 818 17.35 -39.75 7.79
CA GLY A 818 18.62 -39.98 7.10
C GLY A 818 18.88 -38.99 5.98
N GLY A 819 18.36 -37.79 6.03
CA GLY A 819 18.58 -36.71 5.06
C GLY A 819 17.79 -36.86 3.76
N LYS A 820 16.81 -37.76 3.70
CA LYS A 820 15.99 -37.93 2.50
C LYS A 820 14.94 -36.83 2.41
N LEU A 821 15.02 -36.03 1.38
CA LEU A 821 14.13 -34.91 1.13
C LEU A 821 13.36 -35.09 -0.17
N ILE A 822 12.04 -34.90 -0.11
CA ILE A 822 11.11 -35.00 -1.23
C ILE A 822 10.48 -33.64 -1.44
N ILE A 823 10.60 -33.09 -2.65
CA ILE A 823 10.02 -31.79 -3.05
C ILE A 823 9.16 -32.04 -4.27
N ASP A 824 7.91 -31.58 -4.24
CA ASP A 824 6.94 -31.80 -5.32
C ASP A 824 6.88 -33.27 -5.76
N LYS A 825 6.84 -34.19 -4.78
CA LYS A 825 6.85 -35.65 -4.97
C LYS A 825 8.13 -36.22 -5.63
N LYS A 826 9.14 -35.40 -5.88
CA LYS A 826 10.43 -35.84 -6.43
C LYS A 826 11.44 -36.03 -5.30
N VAL A 827 11.97 -37.23 -5.17
CA VAL A 827 13.05 -37.54 -4.22
C VAL A 827 14.34 -36.88 -4.71
N ARG A 828 15.00 -36.11 -3.82
CA ARG A 828 16.33 -35.58 -4.15
C ARG A 828 17.33 -36.70 -4.43
N PRO A 829 18.24 -36.51 -5.39
CA PRO A 829 19.17 -37.59 -5.82
C PRO A 829 20.13 -38.04 -4.72
N LYS A 830 20.45 -37.15 -3.77
CA LYS A 830 21.37 -37.41 -2.66
C LYS A 830 20.76 -36.97 -1.34
N PRO A 831 21.03 -37.70 -0.24
CA PRO A 831 20.59 -37.31 1.07
C PRO A 831 21.29 -36.02 1.53
N VAL A 832 20.55 -35.18 2.25
CA VAL A 832 21.05 -33.94 2.84
C VAL A 832 21.95 -34.29 4.03
N LYS A 833 23.13 -33.72 4.09
CA LYS A 833 24.07 -33.85 5.23
C LYS A 833 24.19 -32.56 6.03
N LYS A 834 23.96 -31.41 5.40
CA LYS A 834 24.05 -30.08 6.03
C LYS A 834 22.86 -29.25 5.68
N MET A 835 22.21 -28.68 6.68
CA MET A 835 20.99 -27.91 6.52
C MET A 835 21.12 -26.55 7.20
N THR A 836 21.12 -25.47 6.41
CA THR A 836 21.03 -24.10 6.91
C THR A 836 19.57 -23.68 6.94
N LEU A 837 19.01 -23.60 8.12
CA LEU A 837 17.62 -23.13 8.35
C LEU A 837 17.61 -21.62 8.56
N MET A 838 16.63 -20.93 7.99
CA MET A 838 16.43 -19.49 8.16
C MET A 838 14.96 -19.22 8.48
N GLY A 839 14.69 -18.72 9.69
CA GLY A 839 13.34 -18.41 10.15
C GLY A 839 13.12 -16.92 10.42
N GLY A 840 11.98 -16.37 9.96
CA GLY A 840 11.54 -15.02 10.29
C GLY A 840 10.28 -15.03 11.16
N GLY A 841 10.39 -14.66 12.46
CA GLY A 841 9.23 -14.63 13.38
C GLY A 841 8.51 -15.98 13.48
N THR A 842 7.24 -16.08 13.05
CA THR A 842 6.44 -17.33 13.09
C THR A 842 6.95 -18.43 12.16
N GLY A 843 7.88 -18.13 11.24
CA GLY A 843 8.56 -19.14 10.44
C GLY A 843 9.40 -20.13 11.23
N VAL A 844 9.47 -19.99 12.55
CA VAL A 844 10.07 -20.98 13.46
C VAL A 844 9.33 -22.32 13.46
N ALA A 845 8.02 -22.34 13.28
CA ALA A 845 7.21 -23.56 13.43
C ALA A 845 7.60 -24.68 12.45
N PRO A 846 7.69 -24.46 11.11
CA PRO A 846 8.18 -25.48 10.19
C PRO A 846 9.67 -25.84 10.42
N MET A 847 10.49 -24.85 10.85
CA MET A 847 11.89 -25.12 11.18
C MET A 847 12.01 -26.05 12.39
N LEU A 848 11.23 -25.81 13.45
CA LEU A 848 11.23 -26.67 14.65
C LEU A 848 10.81 -28.10 14.32
N GLN A 849 9.80 -28.26 13.46
CA GLN A 849 9.36 -29.57 13.02
C GLN A 849 10.51 -30.39 12.38
N LEU A 850 11.28 -29.77 11.46
CA LEU A 850 12.46 -30.39 10.86
C LEU A 850 13.54 -30.69 11.89
N ILE A 851 13.87 -29.72 12.74
CA ILE A 851 14.93 -29.84 13.76
C ILE A 851 14.63 -31.04 14.68
N VAL A 852 13.40 -31.12 15.20
CA VAL A 852 13.04 -32.19 16.13
C VAL A 852 13.00 -33.54 15.41
N ALA A 853 12.48 -33.63 14.21
CA ALA A 853 12.47 -34.87 13.43
C ALA A 853 13.89 -35.41 13.17
N ILE A 854 14.82 -34.51 12.78
CA ILE A 854 16.23 -34.89 12.53
C ILE A 854 16.94 -35.29 13.83
N LEU A 855 16.80 -34.49 14.88
CA LEU A 855 17.55 -34.71 16.12
C LEU A 855 17.03 -35.88 16.93
N SER A 856 15.74 -36.22 16.88
CA SER A 856 15.14 -37.34 17.58
C SER A 856 15.52 -38.70 16.98
N ASP A 857 15.97 -38.78 15.74
CA ASP A 857 16.52 -40.02 15.16
C ASP A 857 18.04 -40.10 15.38
N PRO A 858 18.53 -41.05 16.17
CA PRO A 858 19.97 -41.23 16.41
C PRO A 858 20.74 -41.72 15.18
N LYS A 859 20.04 -42.20 14.14
CA LYS A 859 20.65 -42.65 12.89
C LYS A 859 20.77 -41.54 11.83
N ASP A 860 20.09 -40.43 12.04
CA ASP A 860 20.18 -39.29 11.16
C ASP A 860 21.40 -38.44 11.50
N GLU A 861 22.36 -38.36 10.60
CA GLU A 861 23.62 -37.62 10.82
C GLU A 861 23.58 -36.18 10.27
N THR A 862 22.40 -35.71 9.87
CA THR A 862 22.26 -34.33 9.31
C THR A 862 22.66 -33.27 10.34
N GLU A 863 23.60 -32.40 9.96
CA GLU A 863 24.01 -31.22 10.73
C GLU A 863 23.10 -30.03 10.40
N ILE A 864 22.67 -29.29 11.41
CA ILE A 864 21.74 -28.18 11.27
C ILE A 864 22.35 -26.92 11.87
N VAL A 865 22.22 -25.80 11.14
CA VAL A 865 22.38 -24.45 11.69
C VAL A 865 21.09 -23.69 11.51
N PHE A 866 20.57 -23.09 12.55
CA PHE A 866 19.35 -22.28 12.48
C PHE A 866 19.65 -20.80 12.75
N ILE A 867 19.45 -19.96 11.73
CA ILE A 867 19.55 -18.49 11.79
C ILE A 867 18.13 -17.97 11.98
N TYR A 868 17.81 -17.45 13.17
CA TYR A 868 16.45 -17.09 13.55
C TYR A 868 16.32 -15.58 13.79
N ALA A 869 15.59 -14.88 12.90
CA ALA A 869 15.45 -13.43 12.88
C ALA A 869 14.11 -12.97 13.50
N ASN A 870 14.18 -12.03 14.45
CA ASN A 870 13.04 -11.46 15.16
C ASN A 870 13.17 -9.93 15.30
N LYS A 871 12.10 -9.27 15.77
CA LYS A 871 12.11 -7.82 16.01
C LYS A 871 12.89 -7.46 17.28
N SER A 872 12.59 -8.14 18.38
CA SER A 872 13.21 -7.96 19.68
C SER A 872 13.38 -9.30 20.37
N GLU A 873 14.01 -9.31 21.53
CA GLU A 873 14.21 -10.49 22.36
C GLU A 873 12.88 -11.14 22.77
N LYS A 874 11.87 -10.32 23.08
CA LYS A 874 10.53 -10.78 23.49
C LYS A 874 9.75 -11.45 22.35
N ASP A 875 10.12 -11.17 21.10
CA ASP A 875 9.52 -11.77 19.90
C ASP A 875 10.14 -13.12 19.52
N VAL A 876 11.21 -13.56 20.20
CA VAL A 876 11.85 -14.86 19.97
C VAL A 876 10.97 -15.98 20.53
N LEU A 877 10.17 -16.57 19.66
CA LEU A 877 9.29 -17.69 20.03
C LEU A 877 10.09 -18.96 20.24
N LEU A 878 9.67 -19.79 21.20
CA LEU A 878 10.25 -21.12 21.47
C LEU A 878 11.74 -21.09 21.82
N LYS A 879 12.20 -19.98 22.43
CA LYS A 879 13.61 -19.80 22.79
C LYS A 879 14.08 -20.89 23.75
N TYR A 880 13.30 -21.19 24.77
CA TYR A 880 13.62 -22.24 25.73
C TYR A 880 13.83 -23.61 25.03
N THR A 881 12.93 -23.97 24.14
CA THR A 881 12.98 -25.21 23.35
C THR A 881 14.22 -25.29 22.46
N LEU A 882 14.51 -24.22 21.72
CA LEU A 882 15.65 -24.15 20.80
C LEU A 882 17.00 -24.19 21.56
N ASP A 883 17.11 -23.45 22.67
CA ASP A 883 18.30 -23.44 23.52
C ASP A 883 18.52 -24.83 24.21
N ARG A 884 17.45 -25.53 24.56
CA ARG A 884 17.52 -26.88 25.09
C ARG A 884 18.03 -27.87 24.05
N LEU A 885 17.51 -27.82 22.81
CA LEU A 885 17.95 -28.67 21.70
C LEU A 885 19.44 -28.44 21.36
N GLU A 886 19.91 -27.19 21.33
CA GLU A 886 21.32 -26.90 21.08
C GLU A 886 22.21 -27.49 22.18
N ARG A 887 21.79 -27.38 23.45
CA ARG A 887 22.53 -27.91 24.61
C ARG A 887 22.58 -29.44 24.62
N GLU A 888 21.49 -30.09 24.22
CA GLU A 888 21.37 -31.55 24.17
C GLU A 888 22.05 -32.16 22.94
N HIS A 889 22.12 -31.41 21.80
CA HIS A 889 22.67 -31.89 20.54
C HIS A 889 23.79 -30.97 19.96
N PRO A 890 24.85 -30.58 20.74
CA PRO A 890 25.82 -29.53 20.32
C PRO A 890 26.68 -29.90 19.11
N LYS A 891 26.73 -31.20 18.73
CA LYS A 891 27.47 -31.65 17.53
C LYS A 891 26.66 -31.55 16.27
N ARG A 892 25.33 -31.62 16.33
CA ARG A 892 24.45 -31.66 15.15
C ARG A 892 23.60 -30.41 15.00
N PHE A 893 23.47 -29.59 16.06
CA PHE A 893 22.59 -28.42 16.05
C PHE A 893 23.27 -27.18 16.62
N ARG A 894 23.16 -26.05 15.90
CA ARG A 894 23.66 -24.74 16.33
C ARG A 894 22.61 -23.67 16.09
N MET A 895 22.44 -22.77 17.06
CA MET A 895 21.54 -21.63 17.01
C MET A 895 22.29 -20.33 16.80
N HIS A 896 21.69 -19.46 15.97
CA HIS A 896 22.12 -18.06 15.83
C HIS A 896 20.89 -17.14 15.81
N TYR A 897 20.71 -16.36 16.87
CA TYR A 897 19.60 -15.42 16.99
C TYR A 897 19.97 -14.05 16.41
N LEU A 898 19.04 -13.48 15.64
CA LEU A 898 19.11 -12.10 15.14
C LEU A 898 17.92 -11.30 15.66
N ILE A 899 18.20 -10.14 16.25
CA ILE A 899 17.20 -9.18 16.71
C ILE A 899 17.41 -7.84 16.04
N SER A 900 16.37 -7.28 15.40
CA SER A 900 16.50 -6.01 14.71
C SER A 900 16.55 -4.81 15.66
N LYS A 901 16.11 -4.95 16.92
CA LYS A 901 16.08 -3.89 17.94
C LYS A 901 16.27 -4.49 19.33
N ALA A 902 17.36 -4.19 20.00
CA ALA A 902 17.56 -4.52 21.42
C ALA A 902 16.62 -3.62 22.27
N MET A 903 15.89 -4.24 23.23
CA MET A 903 14.94 -3.51 24.08
C MET A 903 15.42 -3.29 25.50
N ASP A 904 16.19 -4.25 26.07
CA ASP A 904 16.78 -4.17 27.41
C ASP A 904 18.03 -5.07 27.49
N ASN A 905 18.72 -5.04 28.62
CA ASN A 905 19.94 -5.83 28.84
C ASN A 905 19.67 -7.24 29.40
N SER A 906 18.44 -7.72 29.38
CA SER A 906 18.05 -9.03 29.95
C SER A 906 18.76 -10.22 29.28
N TYR A 907 19.22 -10.07 28.03
CA TYR A 907 19.93 -11.08 27.25
C TYR A 907 21.42 -10.72 26.98
N GLU A 908 22.01 -9.83 27.77
CA GLU A 908 23.42 -9.42 27.61
C GLU A 908 24.40 -10.60 27.62
N SER A 909 24.09 -11.64 28.36
CA SER A 909 24.91 -12.88 28.39
C SER A 909 24.88 -13.65 27.06
N ASP A 910 23.78 -13.63 26.32
CA ASP A 910 23.66 -14.28 25.00
C ASP A 910 24.32 -13.45 23.90
N ILE A 911 24.23 -12.11 23.99
CA ILE A 911 24.95 -11.19 23.11
C ILE A 911 26.46 -11.31 23.30
N THR A 912 26.93 -11.33 24.55
CA THR A 912 28.36 -11.45 24.89
C THR A 912 28.94 -12.80 24.51
N LYS A 913 28.16 -13.88 24.52
CA LYS A 913 28.56 -15.22 24.03
C LYS A 913 28.49 -15.37 22.52
N GLY A 914 28.06 -14.34 21.77
CA GLY A 914 27.96 -14.37 20.33
C GLY A 914 26.79 -15.20 19.76
N ARG A 915 25.85 -15.68 20.59
CA ARG A 915 24.67 -16.43 20.15
C ARG A 915 23.53 -15.54 19.68
N MET A 916 23.45 -14.31 20.21
CA MET A 916 22.48 -13.30 19.80
C MET A 916 23.20 -12.08 19.23
N GLN A 917 22.80 -11.65 18.07
CA GLN A 917 23.37 -10.49 17.39
C GLN A 917 22.29 -9.47 17.05
N VAL A 918 22.58 -8.18 17.31
CA VAL A 918 21.71 -7.09 16.86
C VAL A 918 21.97 -6.83 15.38
N GLY A 919 20.91 -6.90 14.58
CA GLY A 919 20.96 -6.68 13.13
C GLY A 919 19.89 -7.47 12.38
N ARG A 920 19.86 -7.27 11.07
CA ARG A 920 19.00 -8.03 10.14
C ARG A 920 19.81 -9.15 9.49
N ILE A 921 19.13 -10.20 9.03
CA ILE A 921 19.76 -11.24 8.21
C ILE A 921 20.37 -10.59 6.96
N SER A 922 21.57 -11.06 6.59
CA SER A 922 22.33 -10.55 5.46
C SER A 922 23.25 -11.64 4.90
N LYS A 923 23.74 -11.46 3.66
CA LYS A 923 24.74 -12.35 3.04
C LYS A 923 25.92 -12.64 3.96
N LYS A 924 26.45 -11.60 4.64
CA LYS A 924 27.58 -11.75 5.57
C LYS A 924 27.25 -12.70 6.71
N ILE A 925 26.05 -12.58 7.29
CA ILE A 925 25.62 -13.44 8.41
C ILE A 925 25.36 -14.86 7.93
N ILE A 926 24.67 -15.04 6.79
CA ILE A 926 24.43 -16.37 6.20
C ILE A 926 25.77 -17.06 5.89
N GLY A 927 26.72 -16.37 5.28
CA GLY A 927 28.04 -16.92 4.95
C GLY A 927 28.93 -17.19 6.15
N LEU A 928 28.74 -16.48 7.29
CA LEU A 928 29.51 -16.71 8.51
C LEU A 928 28.92 -17.82 9.38
N GLN A 929 27.61 -17.94 9.46
CA GLN A 929 26.89 -18.82 10.38
C GLN A 929 26.36 -20.07 9.71
N GLY A 930 25.91 -19.99 8.46
CA GLY A 930 25.39 -21.11 7.67
C GLY A 930 26.50 -22.05 7.18
N PHE A 931 26.08 -23.12 6.54
CA PHE A 931 26.97 -24.03 5.84
C PHE A 931 27.24 -23.51 4.41
N ASP A 932 28.41 -23.81 3.89
CA ASP A 932 28.75 -23.51 2.50
C ASP A 932 27.91 -24.33 1.52
N ALA A 933 27.67 -23.78 0.35
CA ALA A 933 27.07 -24.49 -0.76
C ALA A 933 27.96 -25.70 -1.16
N SER A 934 27.36 -26.86 -1.36
CA SER A 934 28.10 -28.05 -1.75
C SER A 934 27.96 -28.30 -3.25
N LYS A 935 29.09 -28.66 -3.92
CA LYS A 935 29.08 -29.01 -5.35
C LYS A 935 28.30 -30.31 -5.63
N ASP A 936 28.09 -31.14 -4.65
CA ASP A 936 27.42 -32.42 -4.77
C ASP A 936 25.93 -32.40 -4.31
N GLY A 937 25.42 -31.23 -3.93
CA GLY A 937 24.01 -31.07 -3.52
C GLY A 937 23.65 -31.69 -2.16
N THR A 938 24.62 -31.96 -1.29
CA THR A 938 24.39 -32.48 0.07
C THR A 938 24.18 -31.39 1.14
N SER A 939 24.39 -30.11 0.77
CA SER A 939 24.11 -28.94 1.60
C SER A 939 22.91 -28.16 1.03
N VAL A 940 21.91 -27.93 1.86
CA VAL A 940 20.70 -27.19 1.48
C VAL A 940 20.44 -26.03 2.41
N ALA A 941 19.73 -25.03 1.90
CA ALA A 941 19.19 -23.91 2.65
C ALA A 941 17.65 -23.97 2.65
N VAL A 942 17.03 -23.94 3.84
CA VAL A 942 15.58 -24.00 4.00
C VAL A 942 15.10 -22.74 4.69
N MET A 943 14.05 -22.10 4.19
CA MET A 943 13.58 -20.84 4.75
C MET A 943 12.06 -20.80 4.92
N CYS A 944 11.64 -19.99 5.92
CA CYS A 944 10.24 -19.61 6.13
C CYS A 944 10.17 -18.24 6.80
N GLY A 945 9.43 -17.32 6.18
CA GLY A 945 9.27 -15.96 6.71
C GLY A 945 8.40 -15.08 5.82
N PRO A 946 8.29 -13.79 6.13
CA PRO A 946 7.61 -12.85 5.25
C PRO A 946 8.26 -12.78 3.85
N PRO A 947 7.51 -12.50 2.76
CA PRO A 947 8.06 -12.44 1.40
C PRO A 947 9.33 -11.61 1.24
N ALA A 948 9.39 -10.43 1.86
CA ALA A 948 10.60 -9.58 1.85
C ALA A 948 11.82 -10.21 2.55
N PHE A 949 11.61 -11.09 3.54
CA PHE A 949 12.68 -11.84 4.17
C PHE A 949 13.23 -12.90 3.23
N GLU A 950 12.38 -13.60 2.52
CA GLU A 950 12.77 -14.67 1.61
C GLU A 950 13.30 -14.11 0.27
N GLU A 951 12.46 -13.34 -0.44
CA GLU A 951 12.68 -12.91 -1.84
C GLU A 951 13.70 -11.78 -1.95
N ASP A 952 13.63 -10.78 -1.04
CA ASP A 952 14.50 -9.61 -1.13
C ASP A 952 15.85 -9.81 -0.40
N THR A 953 15.95 -10.81 0.50
CA THR A 953 17.14 -10.93 1.35
C THR A 953 17.79 -12.32 1.27
N CYS A 954 17.07 -13.41 1.62
CA CYS A 954 17.71 -14.72 1.77
C CYS A 954 18.07 -15.34 0.43
N ILE A 955 17.16 -15.37 -0.54
CA ILE A 955 17.40 -15.99 -1.85
C ILE A 955 18.55 -15.32 -2.61
N PRO A 956 18.60 -13.98 -2.76
CA PRO A 956 19.74 -13.34 -3.42
C PRO A 956 21.07 -13.62 -2.72
N ALA A 957 21.08 -13.56 -1.37
CA ALA A 957 22.28 -13.83 -0.59
C ALA A 957 22.80 -15.27 -0.77
N LEU A 958 21.90 -16.26 -0.80
CA LEU A 958 22.27 -17.67 -1.01
C LEU A 958 22.83 -17.92 -2.41
N LYS A 959 22.21 -17.33 -3.44
CA LYS A 959 22.72 -17.42 -4.83
C LYS A 959 24.13 -16.84 -4.95
N GLU A 960 24.39 -15.70 -4.32
CA GLU A 960 25.74 -15.12 -4.25
C GLU A 960 26.73 -15.92 -3.42
N LEU A 961 26.26 -16.78 -2.50
CA LEU A 961 27.09 -17.73 -1.76
C LEU A 961 27.25 -19.08 -2.48
N GLY A 962 26.71 -19.19 -3.70
CA GLY A 962 26.92 -20.34 -4.59
C GLY A 962 25.87 -21.46 -4.46
N PHE A 963 24.76 -21.24 -3.74
CA PHE A 963 23.63 -22.17 -3.77
C PHE A 963 22.90 -22.11 -5.11
N VAL A 964 22.55 -23.25 -5.67
CA VAL A 964 21.69 -23.37 -6.86
C VAL A 964 20.21 -23.43 -6.44
N ASP A 965 19.31 -23.14 -7.38
CA ASP A 965 17.88 -23.07 -7.08
C ASP A 965 17.33 -24.36 -6.45
N ASP A 966 17.81 -25.54 -6.89
CA ASP A 966 17.41 -26.84 -6.34
C ASP A 966 17.85 -27.07 -4.87
N ASP A 967 18.83 -26.32 -4.36
CA ASP A 967 19.35 -26.40 -2.99
C ASP A 967 18.71 -25.33 -2.09
N ILE A 968 17.87 -24.44 -2.64
CA ILE A 968 17.16 -23.38 -1.92
C ILE A 968 15.69 -23.78 -1.79
N ILE A 969 15.24 -24.07 -0.56
CA ILE A 969 13.93 -24.65 -0.28
C ILE A 969 13.09 -23.62 0.49
N ARG A 970 11.86 -23.39 0.02
CA ARG A 970 10.91 -22.45 0.62
C ARG A 970 9.69 -23.18 1.18
N TYR A 971 9.21 -22.73 2.35
CA TYR A 971 7.96 -23.22 2.94
C TYR A 971 6.75 -22.40 2.53
#